data_73d5ee44d0012ffaabc5c48a03a2e94f
#
_entry.id   73d5ee44d0012ffaabc5c48a03a2e94f
#
_cell.length_a   1.000
_cell.length_b   1.000
_cell.length_c   1.000
_cell.angle_alpha   90.00
_cell.angle_beta   90.00
_cell.angle_gamma   90.00
#
_symmetry.space_group_name_H-M   'P 1'
#
loop_
_entity.id
_entity.type
_entity.pdbx_description
1 polymer ?
#
loop_
_entity_poly.entity_id
_entity_poly.type
_entity_poly.pdbx_seq_one_letter_code
_entity_poly.pdbx_strand_id
1 'polypeptide(L)'
;MLDYDHPKELITPNDILNECTQLVSFNDAYSSHPVIQRFGSPEQPIYVDDGNVDINGVTYAQPLILPVYDGQMELVQCAVMQDGQRVAVMPDGLARGFARYGDFDHAQPVIITYSLEAFFKVAQTGYAVALVLLPTLCSSHKTELKPYDFEQIKFVINQLSQAGYTKLYLPVRIEQMHLEPFKELEQNTAVRLLCQYLRIGVNQFQIELSQDESVSEVLAFIEEAIEALPEKTNLPKGHLAKPFKYGDGVFHLLENGLYYIEQTKEDELRRYISSPINVLAQTRDMTNNAWGRLLEWYDADGVKHIQALSMELFQSDGVELRKALAYQGVIIAPDGRARNLLQSYLMSYPTDARALCVDRVGWHDNIFVLPNKQIGQHENDELIVYQATQGVDSNYQSNCTLEQWQNNISIPIATHSKLVVALSSAFAGQLLAPLEQQNGAGVHFKGQSSKGKTTALYVGCSVWGKPSKYHKTWKSTGNALEHTAYMHNDGFLALDEIGEVTNPKELGNIVYMLANGKGKGRMTKQITAKPSYEWKVIFLSTGEKSLKEIMQESGQKTKLGQEIRLIDIDISHSEHGLFDQVDFAESAAKQSRLLVERSNQSYGVAGMEWLKYLTSDKERTTNQAKQLLEQYNLELVASHSQGHIVRVANAFALIAAAGELATQAGITGWKSGTAFNAVKAVFNEWVNDFEYVGDYENREYILQVKAFFEANESSRFESITPDPEHIEKIINRVGYWKIENGEKLFLVLPEQFKNEVCKSLDSRKVAKALLIQELLEHDTGKNTKTVRLPSRSKAIRVYAVKEAIFSWE
;
A
#
# COMPACT_ATOMS: atom_id res chain seq x y z
N MET A 1 47.84 -27.35 -8.69
CA MET A 1 47.11 -27.77 -7.47
C MET A 1 47.94 -27.33 -6.30
N LEU A 2 47.69 -26.13 -5.81
CA LEU A 2 48.42 -25.58 -4.63
C LEU A 2 47.75 -26.13 -3.40
N ASP A 3 48.49 -26.98 -2.66
CA ASP A 3 48.08 -27.53 -1.38
C ASP A 3 48.56 -26.61 -0.28
N TYR A 4 47.71 -25.72 0.19
CA TYR A 4 48.02 -24.70 1.23
C TYR A 4 47.95 -25.24 2.66
N ASP A 5 47.80 -26.55 2.84
CA ASP A 5 47.65 -27.20 4.17
C ASP A 5 48.99 -27.52 4.87
N HIS A 6 50.12 -27.09 4.32
CA HIS A 6 51.42 -27.36 4.98
C HIS A 6 51.99 -26.15 5.73
N PRO A 7 52.14 -26.23 7.04
CA PRO A 7 52.61 -25.14 7.91
C PRO A 7 54.13 -25.11 8.02
N LYS A 8 54.87 -24.80 6.94
CA LYS A 8 56.34 -24.71 7.09
C LYS A 8 57.10 -23.66 6.26
N GLU A 9 56.45 -22.88 5.43
CA GLU A 9 57.10 -21.70 4.88
C GLU A 9 56.14 -20.53 4.97
N LEU A 10 56.59 -19.37 5.45
CA LEU A 10 55.86 -18.14 5.45
C LEU A 10 55.62 -17.75 3.98
N ILE A 11 54.49 -18.18 3.38
CA ILE A 11 54.05 -17.77 2.05
C ILE A 11 53.75 -16.29 2.12
N THR A 12 54.51 -15.47 1.38
CA THR A 12 54.23 -14.05 1.31
C THR A 12 53.07 -13.74 0.36
N PRO A 13 52.36 -12.63 0.52
CA PRO A 13 51.33 -12.23 -0.43
C PRO A 13 51.82 -12.15 -1.87
N ASN A 14 53.12 -11.78 -2.08
CA ASN A 14 53.74 -11.78 -3.39
C ASN A 14 53.91 -13.19 -3.97
N ASP A 15 54.18 -14.19 -3.15
CA ASP A 15 54.31 -15.56 -3.59
C ASP A 15 52.94 -16.10 -4.10
N ILE A 16 51.84 -15.72 -3.38
CA ILE A 16 50.49 -16.06 -3.82
C ILE A 16 50.16 -15.40 -5.17
N LEU A 17 50.48 -14.13 -5.36
CA LEU A 17 50.22 -13.44 -6.62
C LEU A 17 51.10 -13.95 -7.78
N ASN A 18 52.34 -14.40 -7.49
CA ASN A 18 53.25 -14.95 -8.50
C ASN A 18 52.85 -16.37 -8.92
N GLU A 19 52.24 -17.12 -8.02
CA GLU A 19 51.76 -18.50 -8.30
C GLU A 19 50.32 -18.49 -8.87
N CYS A 20 49.59 -17.43 -8.69
CA CYS A 20 48.30 -17.25 -9.36
C CYS A 20 48.55 -17.08 -10.85
N THR A 21 48.28 -18.13 -11.59
CA THR A 21 48.82 -18.43 -12.92
C THR A 21 48.45 -17.43 -14.00
N GLN A 22 47.65 -16.39 -13.76
CA GLN A 22 47.33 -15.42 -14.81
C GLN A 22 46.82 -14.10 -14.27
N LEU A 23 47.65 -13.09 -14.48
CA LEU A 23 47.23 -11.71 -14.52
C LEU A 23 46.32 -11.54 -15.73
N VAL A 24 45.01 -11.41 -15.54
CA VAL A 24 44.11 -11.19 -16.65
C VAL A 24 44.21 -9.73 -17.07
N SER A 25 45.15 -9.48 -17.96
CA SER A 25 45.04 -8.30 -18.81
C SER A 25 44.11 -8.67 -19.97
N PHE A 26 43.09 -7.84 -20.18
CA PHE A 26 42.17 -7.85 -21.30
C PHE A 26 42.60 -8.62 -22.54
N ASN A 27 42.44 -9.94 -22.54
CA ASN A 27 42.45 -10.76 -23.72
C ASN A 27 41.13 -11.53 -23.80
N ASP A 28 40.55 -11.61 -24.99
CA ASP A 28 39.32 -12.32 -25.32
C ASP A 28 39.21 -13.76 -24.76
N ALA A 29 40.35 -14.36 -24.32
CA ALA A 29 40.40 -15.69 -23.74
C ALA A 29 39.67 -15.85 -22.38
N TYR A 30 39.45 -14.79 -21.65
CA TYR A 30 38.81 -14.82 -20.30
C TYR A 30 37.43 -14.21 -20.25
N SER A 31 36.85 -13.79 -21.35
CA SER A 31 35.48 -13.30 -21.45
C SER A 31 34.44 -14.33 -20.96
N SER A 32 34.81 -15.59 -20.85
CA SER A 32 33.98 -16.69 -20.33
C SER A 32 34.05 -16.86 -18.81
N HIS A 33 34.97 -16.18 -18.10
CA HIS A 33 35.05 -16.29 -16.63
C HIS A 33 33.81 -15.71 -15.97
N PRO A 34 33.19 -16.42 -15.00
CA PRO A 34 31.92 -16.01 -14.39
C PRO A 34 31.92 -14.60 -13.80
N VAL A 35 33.05 -14.19 -13.20
CA VAL A 35 33.19 -12.84 -12.62
C VAL A 35 33.22 -11.78 -13.74
N ILE A 36 33.91 -12.02 -14.81
CA ILE A 36 34.03 -11.08 -15.94
C ILE A 36 32.70 -10.98 -16.69
N GLN A 37 32.00 -12.11 -16.88
CA GLN A 37 30.68 -12.10 -17.52
C GLN A 37 29.64 -11.34 -16.70
N ARG A 38 29.73 -11.38 -15.37
CA ARG A 38 28.79 -10.74 -14.49
C ARG A 38 29.05 -9.26 -14.25
N PHE A 39 30.31 -8.89 -14.04
CA PHE A 39 30.67 -7.53 -13.60
C PHE A 39 31.35 -6.69 -14.70
N GLY A 40 31.55 -7.24 -15.85
CA GLY A 40 32.31 -6.59 -16.93
C GLY A 40 33.83 -6.63 -16.70
N SER A 41 34.53 -6.15 -17.69
CA SER A 41 35.99 -6.12 -17.68
C SER A 41 36.52 -4.75 -17.25
N PRO A 42 37.19 -4.61 -16.10
CA PRO A 42 37.84 -3.35 -15.74
C PRO A 42 39.07 -3.08 -16.64
N GLU A 43 39.43 -1.81 -16.82
CA GLU A 43 40.57 -1.42 -17.65
C GLU A 43 41.92 -1.91 -17.08
N GLN A 44 41.99 -2.11 -15.75
CA GLN A 44 43.19 -2.63 -15.10
C GLN A 44 43.06 -4.15 -14.85
N PRO A 45 44.21 -4.86 -14.77
CA PRO A 45 44.21 -6.30 -14.62
C PRO A 45 43.64 -6.76 -13.30
N ILE A 46 42.83 -7.81 -13.33
CA ILE A 46 42.34 -8.55 -12.15
C ILE A 46 43.00 -9.94 -12.18
N TYR A 47 43.13 -10.53 -10.98
CA TYR A 47 43.68 -11.87 -10.84
C TYR A 47 42.55 -12.88 -10.72
N VAL A 48 42.55 -13.88 -11.54
CA VAL A 48 41.62 -15.01 -11.48
C VAL A 48 42.40 -16.33 -11.65
N ASP A 49 41.89 -17.38 -11.02
CA ASP A 49 42.38 -18.74 -11.27
C ASP A 49 41.35 -19.49 -12.13
N ASP A 50 41.79 -20.25 -13.11
CA ASP A 50 40.96 -21.04 -14.02
C ASP A 50 40.63 -22.44 -13.49
N GLY A 51 41.24 -22.81 -12.35
CA GLY A 51 41.07 -24.08 -11.66
C GLY A 51 40.30 -23.97 -10.35
N ASN A 52 40.57 -24.94 -9.50
CA ASN A 52 40.07 -24.98 -8.14
C ASN A 52 41.17 -24.66 -7.14
N VAL A 53 40.90 -23.81 -6.19
CA VAL A 53 41.81 -23.46 -5.08
C VAL A 53 41.22 -23.96 -3.79
N ASP A 54 41.94 -24.82 -3.06
CA ASP A 54 41.54 -25.34 -1.77
C ASP A 54 42.21 -24.54 -0.66
N ILE A 55 41.41 -23.95 0.21
CA ILE A 55 41.88 -23.17 1.38
C ILE A 55 41.14 -23.63 2.63
N ASN A 56 41.88 -24.13 3.60
CA ASN A 56 41.34 -24.61 4.89
C ASN A 56 40.17 -25.61 4.72
N GLY A 57 40.25 -26.53 3.74
CA GLY A 57 39.22 -27.51 3.47
C GLY A 57 37.99 -26.97 2.74
N VAL A 58 38.04 -25.77 2.19
CA VAL A 58 37.02 -25.18 1.32
C VAL A 58 37.59 -25.03 -0.08
N THR A 59 36.90 -25.63 -1.07
CA THR A 59 37.26 -25.52 -2.47
C THR A 59 36.60 -24.33 -3.11
N TYR A 60 37.38 -23.45 -3.73
CA TYR A 60 36.95 -22.31 -4.52
C TYR A 60 37.13 -22.64 -5.99
N ALA A 61 36.06 -22.71 -6.75
CA ALA A 61 36.11 -23.00 -8.18
C ALA A 61 36.24 -21.71 -8.98
N GLN A 62 37.25 -21.61 -9.80
CA GLN A 62 37.53 -20.42 -10.60
C GLN A 62 37.44 -19.13 -9.80
N PRO A 63 38.23 -18.99 -8.72
CA PRO A 63 38.08 -17.84 -7.81
C PRO A 63 38.65 -16.56 -8.43
N LEU A 64 38.04 -15.43 -7.96
CA LEU A 64 38.63 -14.11 -8.07
C LEU A 64 39.64 -13.93 -6.93
N ILE A 65 40.83 -13.43 -7.25
CA ILE A 65 41.89 -13.14 -6.30
C ILE A 65 42.13 -11.64 -6.29
N LEU A 66 41.90 -11.03 -5.12
CA LEU A 66 42.08 -9.59 -4.91
C LEU A 66 43.29 -9.33 -4.01
N PRO A 67 44.32 -8.60 -4.49
CA PRO A 67 45.39 -8.10 -3.63
C PRO A 67 44.81 -7.17 -2.56
N VAL A 68 45.26 -7.35 -1.32
CA VAL A 68 44.84 -6.56 -0.14
C VAL A 68 45.99 -5.65 0.25
N TYR A 69 45.69 -4.36 0.27
CA TYR A 69 46.65 -3.31 0.59
C TYR A 69 46.31 -2.69 1.96
N ASP A 70 47.33 -2.23 2.67
CA ASP A 70 47.15 -1.39 3.84
C ASP A 70 46.99 0.10 3.50
N GLY A 71 46.85 0.95 4.51
CA GLY A 71 46.77 2.40 4.32
C GLY A 71 47.98 3.06 3.66
N GLN A 72 49.16 2.43 3.71
CA GLN A 72 50.38 2.88 3.06
C GLN A 72 50.52 2.34 1.58
N MET A 73 49.49 1.67 1.11
CA MET A 73 49.44 1.02 -0.19
C MET A 73 50.45 -0.12 -0.37
N GLU A 74 50.91 -0.72 0.72
CA GLU A 74 51.71 -1.93 0.70
C GLU A 74 50.81 -3.17 0.63
N LEU A 75 51.23 -4.16 -0.18
CA LEU A 75 50.56 -5.43 -0.32
C LEU A 75 50.76 -6.27 0.96
N VAL A 76 49.67 -6.52 1.68
CA VAL A 76 49.73 -7.23 2.97
C VAL A 76 49.10 -8.61 2.96
N GLN A 77 48.11 -8.83 2.08
CA GLN A 77 47.35 -10.09 1.99
C GLN A 77 46.78 -10.28 0.58
N CYS A 78 46.22 -11.46 0.32
CA CYS A 78 45.33 -11.72 -0.82
C CYS A 78 43.99 -12.25 -0.34
N ALA A 79 42.91 -11.76 -0.94
CA ALA A 79 41.58 -12.28 -0.74
C ALA A 79 41.17 -13.17 -1.90
N VAL A 80 40.79 -14.40 -1.60
CA VAL A 80 40.33 -15.40 -2.57
C VAL A 80 38.80 -15.53 -2.39
N MET A 81 38.05 -15.32 -3.46
CA MET A 81 36.59 -15.32 -3.39
C MET A 81 35.96 -15.95 -4.60
N GLN A 82 34.83 -16.59 -4.37
CA GLN A 82 33.96 -17.12 -5.39
C GLN A 82 32.63 -16.36 -5.34
N ASP A 83 32.01 -16.14 -6.49
CA ASP A 83 30.74 -15.39 -6.59
C ASP A 83 29.67 -15.93 -5.62
N GLY A 84 29.15 -15.05 -4.78
CA GLY A 84 28.10 -15.33 -3.79
C GLY A 84 28.55 -16.17 -2.59
N GLN A 85 29.84 -16.46 -2.43
CA GLN A 85 30.36 -17.34 -1.39
C GLN A 85 31.44 -16.68 -0.50
N ARG A 86 32.03 -17.49 0.37
CA ARG A 86 32.98 -17.06 1.39
C ARG A 86 34.21 -16.39 0.79
N VAL A 87 34.71 -15.38 1.51
CA VAL A 87 36.01 -14.78 1.26
C VAL A 87 37.03 -15.43 2.20
N ALA A 88 38.08 -16.03 1.63
CA ALA A 88 39.24 -16.42 2.37
C ALA A 88 40.33 -15.35 2.22
N VAL A 89 40.95 -14.89 3.30
CA VAL A 89 42.04 -13.91 3.28
C VAL A 89 43.32 -14.60 3.76
N MET A 90 44.38 -14.50 2.95
CA MET A 90 45.64 -15.18 3.18
C MET A 90 46.78 -14.15 3.32
N PRO A 91 47.70 -14.37 4.26
CA PRO A 91 47.65 -15.28 5.39
C PRO A 91 46.69 -14.77 6.50
N ASP A 92 46.34 -15.56 7.45
CA ASP A 92 45.68 -15.26 8.74
C ASP A 92 44.15 -15.09 8.76
N GLY A 93 43.43 -15.20 7.68
CA GLY A 93 41.96 -15.32 7.67
C GLY A 93 41.12 -14.06 7.98
N LEU A 94 41.73 -12.98 8.51
CA LEU A 94 41.11 -11.67 8.75
C LEU A 94 41.75 -10.62 7.87
N ALA A 95 40.96 -9.83 7.17
CA ALA A 95 41.46 -8.77 6.32
C ALA A 95 42.10 -7.65 7.15
N ARG A 96 43.38 -7.37 6.87
CA ARG A 96 44.14 -6.29 7.50
C ARG A 96 44.19 -5.01 6.67
N GLY A 97 43.42 -4.96 5.60
CA GLY A 97 43.38 -3.86 4.64
C GLY A 97 42.15 -3.97 3.73
N PHE A 98 42.28 -3.46 2.55
CA PHE A 98 41.23 -3.38 1.54
C PHE A 98 41.75 -3.76 0.15
N ALA A 99 40.92 -4.29 -0.72
CA ALA A 99 41.24 -4.39 -2.13
C ALA A 99 40.99 -3.03 -2.78
N ARG A 100 41.83 -2.67 -3.77
CA ARG A 100 41.77 -1.36 -4.42
C ARG A 100 41.75 -1.44 -5.93
N TYR A 101 41.17 -0.40 -6.52
CA TYR A 101 41.20 -0.16 -7.94
C TYR A 101 41.29 1.35 -8.21
N GLY A 102 41.91 1.76 -9.35
CA GLY A 102 42.08 3.16 -9.68
C GLY A 102 43.33 3.80 -9.04
N ASP A 103 43.53 5.07 -9.35
CA ASP A 103 44.68 5.83 -8.89
C ASP A 103 44.37 6.52 -7.56
N PHE A 104 45.04 6.13 -6.49
CA PHE A 104 44.88 6.68 -5.15
C PHE A 104 45.70 7.97 -4.98
N ASP A 105 45.16 9.08 -5.50
CA ASP A 105 45.70 10.41 -5.30
C ASP A 105 44.98 11.09 -4.09
N HIS A 106 45.75 11.69 -3.17
CA HIS A 106 45.21 12.39 -2.01
C HIS A 106 44.29 13.58 -2.35
N ALA A 107 44.39 14.14 -3.56
CA ALA A 107 43.52 15.21 -4.03
C ALA A 107 42.17 14.74 -4.55
N GLN A 108 42.07 13.46 -4.93
CA GLN A 108 40.86 12.89 -5.54
C GLN A 108 39.96 12.18 -4.54
N PRO A 109 38.66 12.05 -4.87
CA PRO A 109 37.72 11.25 -4.08
C PRO A 109 38.08 9.76 -4.09
N VAL A 110 37.97 9.10 -2.92
CA VAL A 110 38.06 7.65 -2.80
C VAL A 110 36.71 7.12 -2.38
N ILE A 111 36.14 6.26 -3.20
CA ILE A 111 34.85 5.60 -2.92
C ILE A 111 35.12 4.31 -2.16
N ILE A 112 34.56 4.19 -0.97
CA ILE A 112 34.66 2.99 -0.13
C ILE A 112 33.40 2.16 -0.35
N THR A 113 33.55 0.88 -0.64
CA THR A 113 32.41 -0.03 -0.81
C THR A 113 32.64 -1.36 -0.09
N TYR A 114 31.61 -2.06 0.24
CA TYR A 114 31.63 -3.42 0.77
C TYR A 114 30.86 -4.41 -0.13
N SER A 115 30.49 -3.98 -1.34
CA SER A 115 29.86 -4.79 -2.38
C SER A 115 30.82 -4.98 -3.55
N LEU A 116 30.98 -6.22 -3.97
CA LEU A 116 31.83 -6.56 -5.12
C LEU A 116 31.29 -5.95 -6.42
N GLU A 117 29.99 -5.91 -6.57
CA GLU A 117 29.30 -5.30 -7.72
C GLU A 117 29.55 -3.78 -7.78
N ALA A 118 29.39 -3.08 -6.66
CA ALA A 118 29.70 -1.65 -6.57
C ALA A 118 31.19 -1.39 -6.83
N PHE A 119 32.06 -2.26 -6.33
CA PHE A 119 33.50 -2.15 -6.57
C PHE A 119 33.86 -2.13 -8.06
N PHE A 120 33.40 -3.10 -8.83
CA PHE A 120 33.70 -3.17 -10.26
C PHE A 120 33.04 -2.04 -11.06
N LYS A 121 31.85 -1.63 -10.71
CA LYS A 121 31.17 -0.52 -11.41
C LYS A 121 31.80 0.82 -11.12
N VAL A 122 32.16 1.11 -9.89
CA VAL A 122 32.89 2.33 -9.54
C VAL A 122 34.28 2.31 -10.18
N ALA A 123 34.96 1.17 -10.23
CA ALA A 123 36.23 1.02 -10.89
C ALA A 123 36.17 1.46 -12.37
N GLN A 124 35.12 1.22 -13.08
CA GLN A 124 34.90 1.60 -14.48
C GLN A 124 34.64 3.11 -14.65
N THR A 125 34.30 3.85 -13.60
CA THR A 125 34.06 5.31 -13.66
C THR A 125 35.35 6.14 -13.62
N GLY A 126 36.49 5.52 -13.32
CA GLY A 126 37.78 6.21 -13.16
C GLY A 126 38.06 6.72 -11.73
N TYR A 127 37.11 6.65 -10.84
CA TYR A 127 37.34 6.96 -9.42
C TYR A 127 38.16 5.87 -8.71
N ALA A 128 39.00 6.28 -7.76
CA ALA A 128 39.64 5.32 -6.87
C ALA A 128 38.57 4.66 -5.96
N VAL A 129 38.60 3.33 -5.90
CA VAL A 129 37.66 2.56 -5.07
C VAL A 129 38.40 1.62 -4.14
N ALA A 130 37.98 1.60 -2.88
CA ALA A 130 38.45 0.69 -1.85
C ALA A 130 37.33 -0.29 -1.46
N LEU A 131 37.55 -1.59 -1.68
CA LEU A 131 36.63 -2.64 -1.27
C LEU A 131 36.97 -3.14 0.12
N VAL A 132 36.06 -2.98 1.04
CA VAL A 132 36.14 -3.57 2.39
C VAL A 132 35.79 -5.05 2.29
N LEU A 133 36.71 -5.90 2.69
CA LEU A 133 36.58 -7.34 2.65
C LEU A 133 35.84 -7.84 3.90
N LEU A 134 34.56 -8.09 3.76
CA LEU A 134 33.74 -8.70 4.79
C LEU A 134 33.78 -10.23 4.70
N PRO A 135 33.64 -10.98 5.80
CA PRO A 135 33.69 -12.45 5.80
C PRO A 135 32.69 -13.14 4.87
N THR A 136 31.63 -12.45 4.55
CA THR A 136 30.65 -12.82 3.53
C THR A 136 30.39 -11.61 2.67
N LEU A 137 31.15 -11.43 1.59
CA LEU A 137 30.79 -10.54 0.50
C LEU A 137 29.61 -11.15 -0.23
N CYS A 138 28.43 -10.63 0.08
CA CYS A 138 27.25 -11.01 -0.65
C CYS A 138 27.22 -10.34 -2.01
N SER A 139 26.89 -11.11 -3.02
CA SER A 139 26.28 -10.60 -4.24
C SER A 139 25.10 -9.71 -3.85
N SER A 140 25.09 -8.50 -4.34
CA SER A 140 24.03 -7.49 -4.46
C SER A 140 23.09 -7.14 -3.30
N HIS A 141 22.78 -7.96 -2.29
CA HIS A 141 21.62 -7.71 -1.41
C HIS A 141 21.80 -8.00 0.07
N LYS A 142 22.95 -7.74 0.66
CA LYS A 142 23.02 -7.79 2.12
C LYS A 142 22.37 -6.54 2.71
N THR A 143 21.11 -6.66 3.11
CA THR A 143 20.32 -5.60 3.73
C THR A 143 20.72 -5.31 5.17
N GLU A 144 21.44 -6.21 5.86
CA GLU A 144 21.82 -6.05 7.26
C GLU A 144 23.31 -6.36 7.48
N LEU A 145 24.09 -5.30 7.70
CA LEU A 145 25.44 -5.42 8.20
C LEU A 145 25.42 -5.77 9.70
N LYS A 146 26.27 -6.70 10.10
CA LYS A 146 26.44 -7.05 11.51
C LYS A 146 27.38 -6.05 12.19
N PRO A 147 27.37 -5.93 13.53
CA PRO A 147 28.30 -5.03 14.24
C PRO A 147 29.76 -5.23 13.85
N TYR A 148 30.19 -6.46 13.63
CA TYR A 148 31.54 -6.78 13.17
C TYR A 148 31.86 -6.21 11.77
N ASP A 149 30.90 -6.17 10.87
CA ASP A 149 31.09 -5.62 9.53
C ASP A 149 31.36 -4.11 9.61
N PHE A 150 30.71 -3.40 10.54
CA PHE A 150 30.96 -1.97 10.79
C PHE A 150 32.37 -1.71 11.36
N GLU A 151 32.86 -2.55 12.23
CA GLU A 151 34.22 -2.42 12.76
C GLU A 151 35.25 -2.60 11.61
N GLN A 152 35.01 -3.50 10.67
CA GLN A 152 35.88 -3.68 9.52
C GLN A 152 35.82 -2.48 8.57
N ILE A 153 34.64 -1.93 8.31
CA ILE A 153 34.47 -0.70 7.52
C ILE A 153 35.20 0.47 8.19
N LYS A 154 35.02 0.65 9.49
CA LYS A 154 35.68 1.68 10.27
C LYS A 154 37.20 1.54 10.28
N PHE A 155 37.70 0.30 10.34
CA PHE A 155 39.12 0.00 10.28
C PHE A 155 39.74 0.49 8.96
N VAL A 156 39.13 0.17 7.81
CA VAL A 156 39.60 0.60 6.49
C VAL A 156 39.55 2.13 6.35
N ILE A 157 38.46 2.76 6.79
CA ILE A 157 38.33 4.23 6.77
C ILE A 157 39.44 4.88 7.58
N ASN A 158 39.73 4.37 8.75
CA ASN A 158 40.78 4.91 9.61
C ASN A 158 42.20 4.72 8.99
N GLN A 159 42.44 3.58 8.35
CA GLN A 159 43.70 3.36 7.61
C GLN A 159 43.91 4.40 6.52
N LEU A 160 42.88 4.62 5.70
CA LEU A 160 42.95 5.61 4.59
C LEU A 160 43.08 7.04 5.16
N SER A 161 42.36 7.38 6.21
CA SER A 161 42.45 8.69 6.84
C SER A 161 43.80 8.94 7.45
N GLN A 162 44.39 7.96 8.17
CA GLN A 162 45.74 8.05 8.72
C GLN A 162 46.81 8.17 7.63
N ALA A 163 46.59 7.59 6.46
CA ALA A 163 47.44 7.73 5.29
C ALA A 163 47.30 9.10 4.58
N GLY A 164 46.38 9.97 5.02
CA GLY A 164 46.24 11.34 4.51
C GLY A 164 45.08 11.52 3.52
N TYR A 165 44.29 10.50 3.24
CA TYR A 165 43.11 10.63 2.36
C TYR A 165 41.97 11.33 3.12
N THR A 166 41.54 12.50 2.64
CA THR A 166 40.55 13.36 3.29
C THR A 166 39.18 13.34 2.61
N LYS A 167 39.12 12.90 1.35
CA LYS A 167 37.91 12.83 0.55
C LYS A 167 37.42 11.38 0.47
N LEU A 168 36.96 10.84 1.58
CA LEU A 168 36.49 9.46 1.70
C LEU A 168 34.97 9.42 1.67
N TYR A 169 34.39 8.62 0.75
CA TYR A 169 32.96 8.53 0.53
C TYR A 169 32.49 7.08 0.58
N LEU A 170 31.39 6.84 1.31
CA LEU A 170 30.75 5.53 1.42
C LEU A 170 29.34 5.60 0.86
N PRO A 171 29.06 4.99 -0.29
CA PRO A 171 27.70 4.86 -0.81
C PRO A 171 26.85 4.02 0.12
N VAL A 172 25.70 4.55 0.53
CA VAL A 172 24.78 3.89 1.46
C VAL A 172 23.35 4.09 0.96
N ARG A 173 22.48 3.12 1.29
CA ARG A 173 21.05 3.28 1.08
C ARG A 173 20.52 4.30 2.10
N ILE A 174 19.45 4.97 1.70
CA ILE A 174 18.83 5.96 2.59
C ILE A 174 18.34 5.37 3.91
N GLU A 175 17.77 4.16 3.87
CA GLU A 175 17.36 3.49 5.09
C GLU A 175 18.55 3.23 6.01
N GLN A 176 19.74 3.03 5.45
CA GLN A 176 20.98 2.80 6.19
C GLN A 176 21.55 4.08 6.79
N MET A 177 21.38 5.24 6.13
CA MET A 177 21.86 6.52 6.70
C MET A 177 21.31 6.86 8.06
N HIS A 178 20.09 6.41 8.34
CA HIS A 178 19.41 6.67 9.61
C HIS A 178 19.74 5.64 10.70
N LEU A 179 20.44 4.57 10.34
CA LEU A 179 20.88 3.58 11.31
C LEU A 179 22.07 4.11 12.11
N GLU A 180 22.02 3.96 13.44
CA GLU A 180 23.08 4.44 14.34
C GLU A 180 24.51 4.05 13.92
N PRO A 181 24.79 2.81 13.47
CA PRO A 181 26.14 2.45 13.06
C PRO A 181 26.70 3.28 11.88
N PHE A 182 25.86 3.67 10.92
CA PHE A 182 26.28 4.53 9.80
C PHE A 182 26.48 5.98 10.22
N LYS A 183 25.61 6.49 11.11
CA LYS A 183 25.78 7.82 11.70
C LYS A 183 27.05 7.90 12.52
N GLU A 184 27.33 6.87 13.33
CA GLU A 184 28.59 6.80 14.08
C GLU A 184 29.81 6.77 13.18
N LEU A 185 29.75 6.07 12.02
CA LEU A 185 30.83 6.11 11.04
C LEU A 185 31.08 7.53 10.53
N GLU A 186 30.03 8.25 10.13
CA GLU A 186 30.15 9.61 9.60
C GLU A 186 30.60 10.62 10.66
N GLN A 187 30.13 10.47 11.91
CA GLN A 187 30.48 11.37 13.01
C GLN A 187 31.89 11.13 13.53
N ASN A 188 32.30 9.87 13.63
CA ASN A 188 33.54 9.47 14.31
C ASN A 188 34.70 9.21 13.37
N THR A 189 34.51 9.29 12.04
CA THR A 189 35.56 9.06 11.06
C THR A 189 35.60 10.18 10.00
N ALA A 190 36.59 10.12 9.11
CA ALA A 190 36.72 11.06 8.00
C ALA A 190 35.77 10.77 6.81
N VAL A 191 35.01 9.67 6.87
CA VAL A 191 34.13 9.28 5.76
C VAL A 191 32.89 10.17 5.68
N ARG A 192 32.38 10.37 4.47
CA ARG A 192 31.08 10.98 4.20
C ARG A 192 30.18 9.95 3.53
N LEU A 193 28.98 9.86 4.00
CA LEU A 193 27.98 8.99 3.40
C LEU A 193 27.49 9.60 2.10
N LEU A 194 27.63 8.89 0.99
CA LEU A 194 27.04 9.27 -0.28
C LEU A 194 25.60 8.76 -0.36
N CYS A 195 24.69 9.70 -0.25
CA CYS A 195 23.30 9.50 -0.55
C CYS A 195 22.81 10.82 -1.13
N GLN A 196 21.89 10.80 -2.07
CA GLN A 196 21.36 12.05 -2.57
C GLN A 196 20.53 12.73 -1.50
N TYR A 197 21.03 13.86 -0.97
CA TYR A 197 20.28 14.75 -0.13
C TYR A 197 19.55 15.75 -0.99
N LEU A 198 18.26 15.70 -1.02
CA LEU A 198 17.50 16.86 -1.42
C LEU A 198 17.46 17.88 -0.29
N ARG A 199 17.36 19.13 -0.67
CA ARG A 199 17.41 20.29 0.25
C ARG A 199 16.39 20.19 1.40
N ILE A 200 15.36 19.34 1.27
CA ILE A 200 14.45 18.96 2.36
C ILE A 200 13.90 17.58 2.06
N GLY A 201 14.32 16.65 2.81
CA GLY A 201 13.89 15.29 2.63
C GLY A 201 14.76 14.60 1.60
N VAL A 202 15.01 13.47 1.94
CA VAL A 202 15.89 12.54 1.37
C VAL A 202 15.22 11.99 0.13
N ASN A 203 15.59 12.47 -1.05
CA ASN A 203 15.32 11.73 -2.27
C ASN A 203 16.31 10.61 -2.38
N GLN A 204 15.73 9.44 -2.57
CA GLN A 204 16.43 8.18 -2.59
C GLN A 204 16.99 7.96 -3.97
N PHE A 205 18.27 8.29 -4.20
CA PHE A 205 19.03 7.51 -5.13
C PHE A 205 19.64 6.34 -4.36
N GLN A 206 19.03 5.17 -4.52
CA GLN A 206 19.75 3.95 -4.30
C GLN A 206 20.78 3.84 -5.39
N ILE A 207 22.06 3.80 -5.06
CA ILE A 207 22.97 2.99 -5.84
C ILE A 207 22.64 1.53 -5.49
N GLU A 208 21.52 1.04 -5.93
CA GLU A 208 21.45 -0.30 -6.46
C GLU A 208 22.09 -0.15 -7.82
N LEU A 209 23.39 -0.40 -7.88
CA LEU A 209 24.08 -0.63 -9.14
C LEU A 209 23.44 -1.90 -9.69
N SER A 210 22.29 -1.74 -10.33
CA SER A 210 21.65 -2.83 -11.03
C SER A 210 22.55 -3.28 -12.15
N GLN A 211 22.50 -4.52 -12.53
CA GLN A 211 23.30 -5.04 -13.65
C GLN A 211 23.10 -4.25 -14.95
N ASP A 212 22.04 -3.46 -15.05
CA ASP A 212 21.59 -2.74 -16.23
C ASP A 212 22.03 -1.26 -16.29
N GLU A 213 22.59 -0.68 -15.20
CA GLU A 213 23.05 0.71 -15.24
C GLU A 213 24.34 0.89 -15.99
N SER A 214 24.39 1.86 -16.89
CA SER A 214 25.58 2.20 -17.65
C SER A 214 26.64 2.88 -16.76
N VAL A 215 27.92 2.74 -17.14
CA VAL A 215 29.04 3.40 -16.44
C VAL A 215 28.85 4.91 -16.35
N SER A 216 28.28 5.53 -17.38
CA SER A 216 27.98 6.96 -17.42
C SER A 216 26.92 7.38 -16.40
N GLU A 217 25.91 6.55 -16.12
CA GLU A 217 24.88 6.82 -15.10
C GLU A 217 25.48 6.74 -13.70
N VAL A 218 26.33 5.75 -13.45
CA VAL A 218 27.04 5.61 -12.18
C VAL A 218 27.98 6.79 -11.93
N LEU A 219 28.70 7.23 -12.95
CA LEU A 219 29.59 8.40 -12.88
C LEU A 219 28.81 9.67 -12.57
N ALA A 220 27.74 9.94 -13.34
CA ALA A 220 26.89 11.10 -13.15
C ALA A 220 26.29 11.12 -11.74
N PHE A 221 25.86 9.95 -11.24
CA PHE A 221 25.37 9.82 -9.88
C PHE A 221 26.42 10.20 -8.82
N ILE A 222 27.64 9.67 -8.93
CA ILE A 222 28.71 9.97 -7.97
C ILE A 222 29.04 11.46 -7.98
N GLU A 223 29.14 12.08 -9.16
CA GLU A 223 29.40 13.51 -9.32
C GLU A 223 28.28 14.36 -8.71
N GLU A 224 27.03 14.06 -9.06
CA GLU A 224 25.85 14.76 -8.53
C GLU A 224 25.71 14.57 -7.01
N ALA A 225 25.95 13.35 -6.51
CA ALA A 225 25.88 13.07 -5.08
C ALA A 225 27.00 13.78 -4.30
N ILE A 226 28.21 13.91 -4.84
CA ILE A 226 29.31 14.65 -4.23
C ILE A 226 29.01 16.16 -4.25
N GLU A 227 28.50 16.70 -5.35
CA GLU A 227 28.11 18.11 -5.46
C GLU A 227 26.94 18.47 -4.55
N ALA A 228 25.98 17.58 -4.40
CA ALA A 228 24.80 17.77 -3.56
C ALA A 228 25.10 17.65 -2.06
N LEU A 229 26.27 17.09 -1.68
CA LEU A 229 26.65 17.03 -0.28
C LEU A 229 26.80 18.48 0.25
N PRO A 230 26.00 18.90 1.25
CA PRO A 230 26.18 20.21 1.85
C PRO A 230 27.63 20.34 2.29
N GLU A 231 28.27 21.50 2.02
CA GLU A 231 29.55 21.82 2.63
C GLU A 231 29.44 21.44 4.10
N LYS A 232 30.42 20.73 4.67
CA LYS A 232 30.48 20.50 6.12
C LYS A 232 30.36 21.88 6.73
N THR A 233 29.14 22.27 7.10
CA THR A 233 28.94 23.48 7.88
C THR A 233 29.76 23.26 9.11
N ASN A 234 30.78 24.08 9.31
CA ASN A 234 31.56 24.11 10.54
C ASN A 234 30.61 24.54 11.67
N LEU A 235 29.73 23.61 12.06
CA LEU A 235 28.92 23.80 13.25
C LEU A 235 29.88 23.79 14.44
N PRO A 236 29.75 24.70 15.36
CA PRO A 236 30.53 24.65 16.59
C PRO A 236 30.29 23.32 17.30
N LYS A 237 31.29 22.75 17.91
CA LYS A 237 31.23 21.43 18.55
C LYS A 237 29.98 21.29 19.42
N GLY A 238 29.20 20.24 19.22
CA GLY A 238 27.95 19.96 19.95
C GLY A 238 26.70 20.71 19.49
N HIS A 239 26.76 21.44 18.37
CA HIS A 239 25.59 22.09 17.77
C HIS A 239 24.91 21.16 16.72
N LEU A 240 23.59 21.10 16.77
CA LEU A 240 22.75 20.39 15.80
C LEU A 240 22.30 21.29 14.64
N ALA A 241 22.35 22.63 14.85
CA ALA A 241 22.02 23.60 13.84
C ALA A 241 22.86 24.87 14.01
N LYS A 242 22.97 25.68 12.93
CA LYS A 242 23.70 26.95 12.96
C LYS A 242 23.03 27.93 13.96
N PRO A 243 23.76 28.48 14.94
CA PRO A 243 23.22 29.50 15.83
C PRO A 243 22.73 30.71 15.06
N PHE A 244 21.62 31.31 15.48
CA PHE A 244 21.11 32.53 14.85
C PHE A 244 20.70 33.59 15.88
N LYS A 245 20.91 34.86 15.53
CA LYS A 245 20.62 36.02 16.37
C LYS A 245 19.11 36.31 16.41
N TYR A 246 18.56 36.54 17.60
CA TYR A 246 17.22 37.00 17.83
C TYR A 246 17.17 37.99 19.00
N GLY A 247 16.71 39.22 18.75
CA GLY A 247 16.75 40.29 19.77
C GLY A 247 18.17 40.53 20.28
N ASP A 248 18.32 40.52 21.57
CA ASP A 248 19.61 40.78 22.28
C ASP A 248 20.47 39.54 22.51
N GLY A 249 20.02 38.35 22.03
CA GLY A 249 20.73 37.11 22.23
C GLY A 249 20.78 36.23 21.00
N VAL A 250 21.26 35.01 21.18
CA VAL A 250 21.50 34.02 20.14
C VAL A 250 20.86 32.70 20.54
N PHE A 251 20.11 32.09 19.64
CA PHE A 251 19.63 30.73 19.82
C PHE A 251 20.71 29.70 19.45
N HIS A 252 20.89 28.73 20.32
CA HIS A 252 21.80 27.61 20.14
C HIS A 252 21.02 26.30 20.28
N LEU A 253 20.96 25.51 19.22
CA LEU A 253 20.43 24.15 19.26
C LEU A 253 21.61 23.19 19.48
N LEU A 254 21.64 22.58 20.63
CA LEU A 254 22.68 21.64 21.07
C LEU A 254 22.10 20.24 21.25
N GLU A 255 22.97 19.22 21.30
CA GLU A 255 22.56 17.83 21.55
C GLU A 255 21.75 17.64 22.84
N ASN A 256 22.04 18.45 23.87
CA ASN A 256 21.39 18.40 25.18
C ASN A 256 20.22 19.39 25.35
N GLY A 257 19.86 20.15 24.34
CA GLY A 257 18.72 21.07 24.39
C GLY A 257 18.84 22.31 23.54
N LEU A 258 17.72 23.04 23.49
CA LEU A 258 17.64 24.38 22.92
C LEU A 258 17.93 25.42 23.98
N TYR A 259 18.84 26.33 23.68
CA TYR A 259 19.27 27.39 24.57
C TYR A 259 19.16 28.76 23.91
N TYR A 260 18.91 29.77 24.74
CA TYR A 260 19.05 31.17 24.36
C TYR A 260 20.13 31.82 25.22
N ILE A 261 21.10 32.44 24.58
CA ILE A 261 22.29 33.02 25.23
C ILE A 261 22.25 34.52 24.98
N GLU A 262 22.23 35.27 26.09
CA GLU A 262 22.32 36.75 26.11
C GLU A 262 23.71 37.16 26.63
N GLN A 263 24.37 38.04 25.88
CA GLN A 263 25.59 38.64 26.35
C GLN A 263 25.28 39.90 27.16
N THR A 264 25.58 39.91 28.41
CA THR A 264 25.59 41.10 29.27
C THR A 264 26.99 41.70 29.36
N LYS A 265 27.15 42.89 29.93
CA LYS A 265 28.44 43.60 30.00
C LYS A 265 29.47 42.84 30.86
N GLU A 266 29.02 41.92 31.73
CA GLU A 266 29.86 41.25 32.71
C GLU A 266 29.85 39.72 32.59
N ASP A 267 28.75 39.12 32.03
CA ASP A 267 28.55 37.69 31.96
C ASP A 267 27.69 37.24 30.74
N GLU A 268 27.81 35.94 30.46
CA GLU A 268 26.95 35.24 29.45
C GLU A 268 25.80 34.56 30.18
N LEU A 269 24.56 35.04 29.96
CA LEU A 269 23.37 34.44 30.55
C LEU A 269 22.79 33.36 29.62
N ARG A 270 23.03 32.09 29.98
CA ARG A 270 22.54 30.93 29.24
C ARG A 270 21.22 30.44 29.83
N ARG A 271 20.15 30.41 29.01
CA ARG A 271 18.82 29.98 29.39
C ARG A 271 18.42 28.72 28.62
N TYR A 272 18.12 27.65 29.34
CA TYR A 272 17.53 26.43 28.78
C TYR A 272 16.06 26.67 28.40
N ILE A 273 15.66 26.20 27.24
CA ILE A 273 14.31 26.40 26.67
C ILE A 273 13.55 25.07 26.60
N SER A 274 14.11 24.08 25.93
CA SER A 274 13.49 22.77 25.74
C SER A 274 14.53 21.69 25.40
N SER A 275 14.08 20.42 25.37
CA SER A 275 14.81 19.37 24.67
C SER A 275 15.01 19.77 23.19
N PRO A 276 15.96 19.16 22.48
CA PRO A 276 16.28 19.55 21.11
C PRO A 276 15.06 19.49 20.18
N ILE A 277 14.79 20.56 19.46
CA ILE A 277 13.77 20.62 18.41
C ILE A 277 14.39 21.27 17.18
N ASN A 278 14.45 20.56 16.08
CA ASN A 278 14.92 21.07 14.80
C ASN A 278 13.76 21.58 13.95
N VAL A 279 13.96 22.71 13.24
CA VAL A 279 13.01 23.24 12.28
C VAL A 279 13.49 22.86 10.89
N LEU A 280 12.80 21.94 10.24
CA LEU A 280 13.19 21.43 8.94
C LEU A 280 12.76 22.34 7.78
N ALA A 281 11.51 22.84 7.82
CA ALA A 281 10.96 23.59 6.70
C ALA A 281 9.83 24.56 7.11
N GLN A 282 9.50 25.46 6.21
CA GLN A 282 8.21 26.18 6.21
C GLN A 282 7.19 25.31 5.46
N THR A 283 6.01 25.12 6.05
CA THR A 283 4.96 24.28 5.47
C THR A 283 3.82 25.13 4.94
N ARG A 284 3.12 24.63 3.92
CA ARG A 284 1.87 25.16 3.39
C ARG A 284 1.01 24.03 2.83
N ASP A 285 -0.28 24.27 2.66
CA ASP A 285 -1.15 23.34 1.96
C ASP A 285 -1.05 23.47 0.43
N MET A 286 -1.72 22.58 -0.29
CA MET A 286 -1.76 22.55 -1.76
C MET A 286 -2.37 23.82 -2.39
N THR A 287 -3.10 24.63 -1.61
CA THR A 287 -3.69 25.89 -2.05
C THR A 287 -2.86 27.10 -1.66
N ASN A 288 -1.63 26.88 -1.19
CA ASN A 288 -0.70 27.91 -0.71
C ASN A 288 -1.20 28.68 0.53
N ASN A 289 -2.04 28.02 1.33
CA ASN A 289 -2.54 28.49 2.61
C ASN A 289 -2.03 27.64 3.77
N ALA A 290 -2.61 27.77 4.95
CA ALA A 290 -2.30 27.00 6.16
C ALA A 290 -0.80 26.92 6.46
N TRP A 291 -0.09 28.04 6.34
CA TRP A 291 1.34 28.11 6.59
C TRP A 291 1.71 27.62 7.99
N GLY A 292 2.85 26.97 8.10
CA GLY A 292 3.34 26.37 9.34
C GLY A 292 4.83 26.09 9.36
N ARG A 293 5.23 25.25 10.28
CA ARG A 293 6.61 24.78 10.44
C ARG A 293 6.63 23.24 10.51
N LEU A 294 7.55 22.64 9.79
CA LEU A 294 7.87 21.22 9.93
C LEU A 294 8.97 21.08 10.98
N LEU A 295 8.69 20.33 12.05
CA LEU A 295 9.56 20.16 13.19
C LEU A 295 9.99 18.70 13.32
N GLU A 296 11.19 18.51 13.82
CA GLU A 296 11.78 17.21 14.14
C GLU A 296 12.33 17.20 15.55
N TRP A 297 12.09 16.15 16.30
CA TRP A 297 12.69 15.91 17.62
C TRP A 297 12.70 14.43 17.97
N TYR A 298 13.41 14.10 19.05
CA TYR A 298 13.42 12.77 19.63
C TYR A 298 12.82 12.83 21.03
N ASP A 299 12.01 11.86 21.41
CA ASP A 299 11.49 11.72 22.76
C ASP A 299 12.50 11.02 23.69
N ALA A 300 12.11 10.77 24.94
CA ALA A 300 12.97 10.16 25.95
C ALA A 300 13.35 8.70 25.64
N ASP A 301 12.57 8.02 24.81
CA ASP A 301 12.83 6.64 24.37
C ASP A 301 13.66 6.60 23.07
N GLY A 302 14.08 7.77 22.56
CA GLY A 302 14.85 7.90 21.32
C GLY A 302 13.99 7.73 20.05
N VAL A 303 12.67 7.78 20.17
CA VAL A 303 11.78 7.70 19.01
C VAL A 303 11.76 9.05 18.30
N LYS A 304 11.98 9.02 16.98
CA LYS A 304 11.97 10.21 16.14
C LYS A 304 10.53 10.65 15.83
N HIS A 305 10.26 11.92 16.06
CA HIS A 305 9.00 12.58 15.70
C HIS A 305 9.24 13.63 14.61
N ILE A 306 8.39 13.62 13.61
CA ILE A 306 8.32 14.67 12.58
C ILE A 306 6.88 15.13 12.49
N GLN A 307 6.64 16.43 12.69
CA GLN A 307 5.29 16.99 12.67
C GLN A 307 5.26 18.39 12.04
N ALA A 308 4.30 18.61 11.16
CA ALA A 308 3.97 19.95 10.70
C ALA A 308 2.96 20.61 11.66
N LEU A 309 3.27 21.79 12.13
CA LEU A 309 2.43 22.58 13.02
C LEU A 309 2.04 23.88 12.34
N SER A 310 0.74 24.19 12.30
CA SER A 310 0.20 25.41 11.70
C SER A 310 0.72 26.65 12.43
N MET A 311 1.07 27.69 11.68
CA MET A 311 1.47 29.00 12.20
C MET A 311 0.38 29.66 13.06
N GLU A 312 -0.87 29.25 12.87
CA GLU A 312 -2.00 29.69 13.70
C GLU A 312 -1.81 29.31 15.17
N LEU A 313 -1.23 28.13 15.46
CA LEU A 313 -0.90 27.69 16.82
C LEU A 313 0.15 28.57 17.50
N PHE A 314 0.93 29.32 16.71
CA PHE A 314 2.00 30.19 17.19
C PHE A 314 1.51 31.63 17.43
N GLN A 315 0.29 31.99 17.02
CA GLN A 315 -0.25 33.36 17.17
C GLN A 315 -0.96 33.60 18.50
N SER A 316 -1.34 32.55 19.22
CA SER A 316 -1.95 32.62 20.55
C SER A 316 -0.88 32.70 21.64
N ASP A 317 -1.29 32.53 22.89
CA ASP A 317 -0.39 32.40 24.05
C ASP A 317 0.52 31.17 24.02
N GLY A 318 0.48 30.37 22.94
CA GLY A 318 1.27 29.18 22.69
C GLY A 318 0.95 27.98 23.59
N VAL A 319 -0.17 28.01 24.32
CA VAL A 319 -0.57 26.88 25.18
C VAL A 319 -0.83 25.62 24.36
N GLU A 320 -1.57 25.73 23.26
CA GLU A 320 -1.91 24.58 22.41
C GLU A 320 -0.66 24.04 21.67
N LEU A 321 0.24 24.91 21.23
CA LEU A 321 1.54 24.51 20.69
C LEU A 321 2.34 23.66 21.70
N ARG A 322 2.48 24.20 22.94
CA ARG A 322 3.23 23.48 23.99
C ARG A 322 2.58 22.16 24.40
N LYS A 323 1.24 22.09 24.40
CA LYS A 323 0.52 20.83 24.64
C LYS A 323 0.82 19.80 23.55
N ALA A 324 0.79 20.21 22.29
CA ALA A 324 1.08 19.31 21.17
C ALA A 324 2.50 18.75 21.24
N LEU A 325 3.49 19.61 21.51
CA LEU A 325 4.89 19.21 21.64
C LEU A 325 5.12 18.30 22.88
N ALA A 326 4.57 18.69 24.03
CA ALA A 326 4.70 17.92 25.25
C ALA A 326 4.01 16.55 25.20
N TYR A 327 2.88 16.45 24.49
CA TYR A 327 2.18 15.19 24.27
C TYR A 327 3.06 14.16 23.56
N GLN A 328 3.98 14.61 22.72
CA GLN A 328 4.91 13.77 21.99
C GLN A 328 6.34 13.80 22.56
N GLY A 329 6.47 14.07 23.86
CA GLY A 329 7.71 13.87 24.61
C GLY A 329 8.68 15.04 24.63
N VAL A 330 8.34 16.21 24.07
CA VAL A 330 9.20 17.40 24.18
C VAL A 330 9.19 17.92 25.62
N ILE A 331 10.36 18.03 26.22
CA ILE A 331 10.54 18.63 27.56
C ILE A 331 10.71 20.14 27.40
N ILE A 332 9.80 20.93 28.01
CA ILE A 332 9.78 22.39 27.91
C ILE A 332 10.05 22.99 29.29
N ALA A 333 10.94 23.99 29.36
CA ALA A 333 11.23 24.69 30.60
C ALA A 333 9.96 25.35 31.17
N PRO A 334 9.79 25.31 32.53
CA PRO A 334 8.54 25.77 33.17
C PRO A 334 8.39 27.28 33.27
N ASP A 335 9.45 28.06 33.07
CA ASP A 335 9.40 29.51 33.22
C ASP A 335 8.77 30.22 32.00
N GLY A 336 8.10 31.34 32.23
CA GLY A 336 7.34 32.07 31.22
C GLY A 336 8.23 32.63 30.10
N ARG A 337 9.48 33.04 30.38
CA ARG A 337 10.40 33.59 29.38
C ARG A 337 10.89 32.50 28.44
N ALA A 338 11.23 31.32 28.94
CA ALA A 338 11.62 30.17 28.13
C ALA A 338 10.51 29.71 27.21
N ARG A 339 9.25 29.69 27.70
CA ARG A 339 8.05 29.37 26.87
C ARG A 339 7.86 30.35 25.70
N ASN A 340 8.05 31.64 25.95
CA ASN A 340 7.96 32.66 24.88
C ASN A 340 9.14 32.54 23.91
N LEU A 341 10.33 32.23 24.41
CA LEU A 341 11.53 32.00 23.58
C LEU A 341 11.39 30.76 22.70
N LEU A 342 10.77 29.69 23.19
CA LEU A 342 10.45 28.52 22.35
C LEU A 342 9.58 28.91 21.16
N GLN A 343 8.50 29.65 21.42
CA GLN A 343 7.61 30.12 20.38
C GLN A 343 8.36 31.04 19.38
N SER A 344 9.16 31.98 19.88
CA SER A 344 9.99 32.86 19.06
C SER A 344 11.01 32.07 18.22
N TYR A 345 11.68 31.09 18.79
CA TYR A 345 12.60 30.20 18.07
C TYR A 345 11.92 29.53 16.88
N LEU A 346 10.81 28.84 17.13
CA LEU A 346 10.10 28.10 16.11
C LEU A 346 9.55 29.01 14.99
N MET A 347 9.09 30.22 15.34
CA MET A 347 8.61 31.20 14.36
C MET A 347 9.74 31.82 13.54
N SER A 348 10.86 32.16 14.17
CA SER A 348 11.92 32.98 13.58
C SER A 348 13.06 32.18 12.99
N TYR A 349 13.07 30.85 13.15
CA TYR A 349 14.14 30.00 12.62
C TYR A 349 14.34 30.25 11.11
N PRO A 350 15.56 30.64 10.67
CA PRO A 350 15.83 30.96 9.29
C PRO A 350 15.92 29.64 8.47
N THR A 351 14.95 29.41 7.59
CA THR A 351 14.97 28.31 6.62
C THR A 351 14.26 28.72 5.34
N ASP A 352 14.90 28.45 4.21
CA ASP A 352 14.31 28.59 2.89
C ASP A 352 13.62 27.31 2.42
N ALA A 353 13.83 26.28 3.18
CA ALA A 353 13.28 24.98 2.91
C ALA A 353 11.74 25.00 2.95
N ARG A 354 11.07 24.29 2.01
CA ARG A 354 9.62 24.24 1.86
C ARG A 354 9.12 22.80 1.96
N ALA A 355 7.89 22.65 2.48
CA ALA A 355 7.19 21.39 2.48
C ALA A 355 5.69 21.63 2.21
N LEU A 356 5.06 20.71 1.51
CA LEU A 356 3.62 20.69 1.31
C LEU A 356 2.96 19.85 2.39
N CYS A 357 1.90 20.38 3.01
CA CYS A 357 1.08 19.64 3.96
C CYS A 357 -0.18 19.13 3.28
N VAL A 358 -0.47 17.85 3.50
CA VAL A 358 -1.70 17.22 3.04
C VAL A 358 -2.47 16.63 4.23
N ASP A 359 -3.77 16.69 4.16
CA ASP A 359 -4.69 16.26 5.22
C ASP A 359 -5.25 14.84 4.99
N ARG A 360 -4.87 14.21 3.87
CA ARG A 360 -5.29 12.85 3.52
C ARG A 360 -4.13 12.04 2.99
N VAL A 361 -4.19 10.73 3.21
CA VAL A 361 -3.32 9.76 2.56
C VAL A 361 -3.71 9.57 1.09
N GLY A 362 -2.85 8.93 0.31
CA GLY A 362 -3.12 8.62 -1.09
C GLY A 362 -2.31 9.44 -2.07
N TRP A 363 -2.78 9.53 -3.30
CA TRP A 363 -2.10 10.21 -4.38
C TRP A 363 -2.13 11.74 -4.23
N HIS A 364 -0.95 12.33 -4.35
CA HIS A 364 -0.71 13.75 -4.52
C HIS A 364 0.28 13.90 -5.68
N ASP A 365 -0.22 14.26 -6.85
CA ASP A 365 0.50 14.23 -8.12
C ASP A 365 1.17 12.86 -8.38
N ASN A 366 2.51 12.78 -8.46
CA ASN A 366 3.25 11.54 -8.70
C ASN A 366 3.71 10.84 -7.41
N ILE A 367 3.33 11.37 -6.26
CA ILE A 367 3.70 10.84 -4.94
C ILE A 367 2.51 10.15 -4.30
N PHE A 368 2.77 9.06 -3.60
CA PHE A 368 1.81 8.45 -2.70
C PHE A 368 2.18 8.74 -1.23
N VAL A 369 1.29 9.40 -0.52
CA VAL A 369 1.51 9.82 0.87
C VAL A 369 0.85 8.83 1.83
N LEU A 370 1.64 8.32 2.76
CA LEU A 370 1.22 7.54 3.92
C LEU A 370 1.38 8.38 5.19
N PRO A 371 0.77 7.99 6.32
CA PRO A 371 0.81 8.79 7.55
C PRO A 371 2.21 9.14 8.06
N ASN A 372 3.20 8.31 7.79
CA ASN A 372 4.57 8.48 8.30
C ASN A 372 5.64 8.56 7.22
N LYS A 373 5.28 8.45 5.95
CA LYS A 373 6.22 8.58 4.82
C LYS A 373 5.54 8.87 3.50
N GLN A 374 6.31 9.43 2.57
CA GLN A 374 5.95 9.55 1.16
C GLN A 374 6.72 8.52 0.32
N ILE A 375 6.16 8.15 -0.83
CA ILE A 375 6.78 7.26 -1.81
C ILE A 375 6.59 7.89 -3.19
N GLY A 376 7.67 7.96 -3.96
CA GLY A 376 7.74 8.70 -5.21
C GLY A 376 8.42 10.06 -5.05
N GLN A 377 8.60 10.78 -6.15
CA GLN A 377 9.25 12.09 -6.21
C GLN A 377 8.30 13.18 -6.69
N HIS A 378 8.37 14.35 -6.10
CA HIS A 378 7.66 15.55 -6.57
C HIS A 378 8.51 16.28 -7.62
N GLU A 379 7.89 16.82 -8.65
CA GLU A 379 8.58 17.54 -9.75
C GLU A 379 9.48 18.69 -9.26
N ASN A 380 9.17 19.28 -8.12
CA ASN A 380 9.92 20.40 -7.52
C ASN A 380 10.74 19.98 -6.29
N ASP A 381 10.93 18.68 -6.06
CA ASP A 381 11.68 18.13 -4.93
C ASP A 381 11.20 18.59 -3.53
N GLU A 382 9.97 19.08 -3.43
CA GLU A 382 9.38 19.44 -2.15
C GLU A 382 8.89 18.22 -1.38
N LEU A 383 9.17 18.19 -0.09
CA LEU A 383 8.63 17.16 0.80
C LEU A 383 7.11 17.33 0.95
N ILE A 384 6.37 16.25 0.77
CA ILE A 384 4.94 16.23 1.09
C ILE A 384 4.75 15.53 2.43
N VAL A 385 4.18 16.23 3.40
CA VAL A 385 3.99 15.76 4.76
C VAL A 385 2.51 15.55 5.04
N TYR A 386 2.15 14.35 5.50
CA TYR A 386 0.82 14.13 6.04
C TYR A 386 0.67 14.86 7.37
N GLN A 387 -0.28 15.78 7.44
CA GLN A 387 -0.58 16.54 8.64
C GLN A 387 -1.91 16.09 9.24
N ALA A 388 -1.86 15.22 10.23
CA ALA A 388 -3.03 14.89 11.02
C ALA A 388 -3.26 15.93 12.12
N THR A 389 -4.52 16.25 12.37
CA THR A 389 -4.92 17.11 13.49
C THR A 389 -4.80 16.43 14.86
N GLN A 390 -4.61 15.12 14.87
CA GLN A 390 -4.35 14.30 16.08
C GLN A 390 -3.33 13.22 15.72
N GLY A 391 -2.54 12.78 16.71
CA GLY A 391 -1.55 11.72 16.52
C GLY A 391 -2.18 10.49 15.85
N VAL A 392 -1.71 10.15 14.68
CA VAL A 392 -2.22 9.00 13.93
C VAL A 392 -1.35 7.80 14.27
N ASP A 393 -1.93 6.83 14.95
CA ASP A 393 -1.35 5.49 14.98
C ASP A 393 -1.31 4.98 13.54
N SER A 394 -0.12 4.97 12.96
CA SER A 394 0.06 4.43 11.62
C SER A 394 -0.14 2.93 11.64
N ASN A 395 -1.24 2.49 11.00
CA ASN A 395 -1.48 1.06 10.79
C ASN A 395 -0.62 0.49 9.65
N TYR A 396 0.09 1.35 8.92
CA TYR A 396 1.00 1.00 7.82
C TYR A 396 2.38 0.63 8.37
N GLN A 397 2.52 -0.61 8.80
CA GLN A 397 3.75 -1.16 9.39
C GLN A 397 4.26 -2.29 8.52
N SER A 398 5.57 -2.46 8.43
CA SER A 398 6.20 -3.56 7.69
C SER A 398 7.02 -4.45 8.61
N ASN A 399 6.95 -5.75 8.37
CA ASN A 399 7.77 -6.75 9.05
C ASN A 399 8.07 -7.90 8.07
N CYS A 400 9.30 -8.34 7.97
CA CYS A 400 9.84 -9.36 7.06
C CYS A 400 10.35 -8.81 5.70
N THR A 401 10.92 -9.69 4.89
CA THR A 401 11.28 -9.42 3.48
C THR A 401 10.12 -9.76 2.54
N LEU A 402 10.16 -9.24 1.31
CA LEU A 402 9.17 -9.58 0.28
C LEU A 402 9.13 -11.09 0.01
N GLU A 403 10.28 -11.73 -0.10
CA GLU A 403 10.39 -13.17 -0.31
C GLU A 403 9.74 -13.97 0.84
N GLN A 404 9.95 -13.55 2.08
CA GLN A 404 9.31 -14.18 3.24
C GLN A 404 7.79 -14.02 3.19
N TRP A 405 7.29 -12.83 2.82
CA TRP A 405 5.87 -12.60 2.66
C TRP A 405 5.27 -13.43 1.52
N GLN A 406 5.98 -13.55 0.39
CA GLN A 406 5.58 -14.41 -0.73
C GLN A 406 5.47 -15.87 -0.30
N ASN A 407 6.51 -16.41 0.31
CA ASN A 407 6.56 -17.83 0.73
C ASN A 407 5.54 -18.14 1.86
N ASN A 408 5.27 -17.18 2.73
CA ASN A 408 4.36 -17.35 3.85
C ASN A 408 2.89 -17.16 3.48
N ILE A 409 2.57 -16.26 2.53
CA ILE A 409 1.21 -15.82 2.27
C ILE A 409 0.83 -15.96 0.80
N SER A 410 1.45 -15.21 -0.12
CA SER A 410 0.90 -15.10 -1.48
C SER A 410 1.05 -16.37 -2.31
N ILE A 411 2.19 -17.07 -2.24
CA ILE A 411 2.40 -18.34 -2.98
C ILE A 411 1.46 -19.46 -2.48
N PRO A 412 1.32 -19.71 -1.16
CA PRO A 412 0.39 -20.71 -0.66
C PRO A 412 -1.06 -20.52 -1.08
N ILE A 413 -1.50 -19.25 -1.27
CA ILE A 413 -2.90 -18.98 -1.64
C ILE A 413 -3.16 -18.94 -3.15
N ALA A 414 -2.15 -19.09 -3.98
CA ALA A 414 -2.25 -18.96 -5.44
C ALA A 414 -3.29 -19.89 -6.10
N THR A 415 -3.63 -21.01 -5.43
CA THR A 415 -4.61 -22.02 -5.87
C THR A 415 -6.01 -21.80 -5.28
N HIS A 416 -6.20 -20.73 -4.47
CA HIS A 416 -7.44 -20.45 -3.76
C HIS A 416 -8.08 -19.17 -4.25
N SER A 417 -9.04 -19.29 -5.15
CA SER A 417 -9.63 -18.18 -5.92
C SER A 417 -10.13 -17.04 -5.02
N LYS A 418 -10.83 -17.33 -3.94
CA LYS A 418 -11.39 -16.32 -3.03
C LYS A 418 -10.29 -15.59 -2.24
N LEU A 419 -9.20 -16.27 -1.87
CA LEU A 419 -8.05 -15.66 -1.20
C LEU A 419 -7.24 -14.79 -2.16
N VAL A 420 -7.09 -15.23 -3.42
CA VAL A 420 -6.47 -14.42 -4.48
C VAL A 420 -7.27 -13.15 -4.72
N VAL A 421 -8.62 -13.22 -4.76
CA VAL A 421 -9.49 -12.03 -4.84
C VAL A 421 -9.29 -11.12 -3.65
N ALA A 422 -9.23 -11.64 -2.41
CA ALA A 422 -9.01 -10.86 -1.22
C ALA A 422 -7.67 -10.11 -1.24
N LEU A 423 -6.59 -10.80 -1.64
CA LEU A 423 -5.27 -10.20 -1.73
C LEU A 423 -5.17 -9.19 -2.89
N SER A 424 -5.71 -9.52 -4.06
CA SER A 424 -5.75 -8.61 -5.22
C SER A 424 -6.56 -7.34 -4.94
N SER A 425 -7.63 -7.45 -4.13
CA SER A 425 -8.41 -6.28 -3.69
C SER A 425 -7.57 -5.28 -2.90
N ALA A 426 -6.56 -5.75 -2.17
CA ALA A 426 -5.68 -4.87 -1.40
C ALA A 426 -4.77 -4.01 -2.29
N PHE A 427 -4.47 -4.44 -3.51
CA PHE A 427 -3.70 -3.66 -4.50
C PHE A 427 -4.58 -2.74 -5.38
N ALA A 428 -5.91 -2.94 -5.38
CA ALA A 428 -6.79 -2.26 -6.33
C ALA A 428 -7.11 -0.80 -5.96
N GLY A 429 -7.11 -0.46 -4.67
CA GLY A 429 -7.46 0.88 -4.19
C GLY A 429 -6.57 1.98 -4.78
N GLN A 430 -5.27 1.72 -4.93
CA GLN A 430 -4.27 2.65 -5.43
C GLN A 430 -4.42 2.94 -6.93
N LEU A 431 -5.16 2.10 -7.66
CA LEU A 431 -5.43 2.30 -9.09
C LEU A 431 -6.69 3.13 -9.35
N LEU A 432 -7.55 3.36 -8.34
CA LEU A 432 -8.81 4.09 -8.53
C LEU A 432 -8.61 5.53 -9.02
N ALA A 433 -7.67 6.27 -8.43
CA ALA A 433 -7.42 7.64 -8.83
C ALA A 433 -6.69 7.74 -10.18
N PRO A 434 -5.59 7.01 -10.43
CA PRO A 434 -4.92 7.03 -11.73
C PRO A 434 -5.80 6.60 -12.89
N LEU A 435 -6.70 5.64 -12.69
CA LEU A 435 -7.65 5.17 -13.70
C LEU A 435 -8.95 5.99 -13.74
N GLU A 436 -9.01 7.11 -13.03
CA GLU A 436 -10.17 8.02 -12.99
C GLU A 436 -11.49 7.33 -12.61
N GLN A 437 -11.41 6.23 -11.85
CA GLN A 437 -12.60 5.52 -11.43
C GLN A 437 -13.46 6.40 -10.51
N GLN A 438 -14.75 6.49 -10.83
CA GLN A 438 -15.70 7.37 -10.12
C GLN A 438 -16.07 6.82 -8.75
N ASN A 439 -16.12 5.50 -8.60
CA ASN A 439 -16.59 4.83 -7.39
C ASN A 439 -15.62 3.72 -6.99
N GLY A 440 -15.51 3.48 -5.70
CA GLY A 440 -14.95 2.26 -5.16
C GLY A 440 -15.96 1.10 -5.18
N ALA A 441 -15.54 -0.03 -4.65
CA ALA A 441 -16.39 -1.22 -4.51
C ALA A 441 -16.02 -1.98 -3.23
N GLY A 442 -16.98 -2.71 -2.68
CA GLY A 442 -16.79 -3.65 -1.58
C GLY A 442 -17.00 -5.09 -2.02
N VAL A 443 -16.13 -5.98 -1.57
CA VAL A 443 -16.32 -7.42 -1.66
C VAL A 443 -16.65 -7.93 -0.26
N HIS A 444 -17.73 -8.69 -0.13
CA HIS A 444 -18.19 -9.21 1.15
C HIS A 444 -18.19 -10.74 1.14
N PHE A 445 -17.41 -11.36 2.00
CA PHE A 445 -17.44 -12.80 2.19
C PHE A 445 -18.48 -13.15 3.25
N LYS A 446 -19.58 -13.74 2.77
CA LYS A 446 -20.69 -14.19 3.58
C LYS A 446 -20.62 -15.69 3.86
N GLY A 447 -20.88 -16.10 5.08
CA GLY A 447 -20.94 -17.53 5.42
C GLY A 447 -20.99 -17.78 6.91
N GLN A 448 -21.27 -19.03 7.29
CA GLN A 448 -21.32 -19.44 8.70
C GLN A 448 -19.99 -19.20 9.40
N SER A 449 -20.02 -19.19 10.74
CA SER A 449 -18.82 -19.08 11.56
C SER A 449 -17.81 -20.19 11.24
N SER A 450 -16.52 -19.91 11.40
CA SER A 450 -15.40 -20.83 11.18
C SER A 450 -15.16 -21.28 9.72
N LYS A 451 -15.74 -20.62 8.71
CA LYS A 451 -15.48 -20.86 7.29
C LYS A 451 -14.28 -20.09 6.72
N GLY A 452 -13.49 -19.39 7.56
CA GLY A 452 -12.25 -18.70 7.16
C GLY A 452 -12.42 -17.24 6.73
N LYS A 453 -13.56 -16.61 6.90
CA LYS A 453 -13.83 -15.21 6.50
C LYS A 453 -12.79 -14.21 7.00
N THR A 454 -12.48 -14.25 8.29
CA THR A 454 -11.45 -13.37 8.90
C THR A 454 -10.05 -13.67 8.34
N THR A 455 -9.78 -14.90 7.86
CA THR A 455 -8.53 -15.25 7.17
C THR A 455 -8.36 -14.45 5.87
N ALA A 456 -9.43 -14.29 5.07
CA ALA A 456 -9.39 -13.47 3.87
C ALA A 456 -9.04 -12.01 4.21
N LEU A 457 -9.66 -11.48 5.27
CA LEU A 457 -9.35 -10.14 5.76
C LEU A 457 -7.88 -10.00 6.16
N TYR A 458 -7.34 -10.97 6.89
CA TYR A 458 -5.94 -10.97 7.33
C TYR A 458 -4.97 -11.07 6.16
N VAL A 459 -5.26 -11.90 5.18
CA VAL A 459 -4.49 -12.00 3.93
C VAL A 459 -4.46 -10.64 3.21
N GLY A 460 -5.60 -10.00 3.01
CA GLY A 460 -5.66 -8.66 2.40
C GLY A 460 -4.92 -7.59 3.23
N CYS A 461 -5.12 -7.57 4.55
CA CYS A 461 -4.44 -6.63 5.46
C CYS A 461 -2.93 -6.79 5.46
N SER A 462 -2.41 -8.03 5.29
CA SER A 462 -0.98 -8.32 5.30
C SER A 462 -0.19 -7.55 4.22
N VAL A 463 -0.86 -7.10 3.18
CA VAL A 463 -0.26 -6.23 2.15
C VAL A 463 0.20 -4.90 2.74
N TRP A 464 -0.57 -4.32 3.66
CA TRP A 464 -0.38 -2.95 4.14
C TRP A 464 0.14 -2.83 5.57
N GLY A 465 -0.13 -3.80 6.43
CA GLY A 465 0.26 -3.72 7.82
C GLY A 465 -0.11 -4.96 8.63
N LYS A 466 0.19 -4.92 9.92
CA LYS A 466 -0.16 -6.01 10.83
C LYS A 466 -1.69 -6.20 10.86
N PRO A 467 -2.23 -7.34 10.41
CA PRO A 467 -3.67 -7.52 10.26
C PRO A 467 -4.47 -7.21 11.52
N SER A 468 -3.99 -7.64 12.70
CA SER A 468 -4.66 -7.40 13.98
C SER A 468 -4.77 -5.90 14.37
N LYS A 469 -4.00 -5.01 13.74
CA LYS A 469 -4.06 -3.56 13.93
C LYS A 469 -4.69 -2.84 12.73
N TYR A 470 -4.51 -3.38 11.53
CA TYR A 470 -4.94 -2.74 10.29
C TYR A 470 -6.45 -2.85 10.06
N HIS A 471 -7.06 -4.05 10.26
CA HIS A 471 -8.49 -4.22 10.07
C HIS A 471 -9.31 -3.38 11.05
N LYS A 472 -10.49 -2.99 10.62
CA LYS A 472 -11.50 -2.30 11.42
C LYS A 472 -12.75 -3.17 11.55
N THR A 473 -13.67 -2.80 12.40
CA THR A 473 -14.94 -3.50 12.54
C THR A 473 -16.10 -2.64 12.07
N TRP A 474 -17.18 -3.26 11.64
CA TRP A 474 -18.44 -2.57 11.36
C TRP A 474 -19.10 -2.00 12.63
N LYS A 475 -18.63 -2.36 13.82
CA LYS A 475 -19.10 -1.84 15.11
C LYS A 475 -18.68 -0.38 15.30
N SER A 476 -19.21 0.48 14.45
CA SER A 476 -18.86 1.90 14.39
C SER A 476 -20.07 2.70 13.94
N THR A 477 -20.11 3.98 14.28
CA THR A 477 -21.12 4.89 13.74
C THR A 477 -20.81 5.23 12.29
N GLY A 478 -21.82 5.61 11.49
CA GLY A 478 -21.60 6.03 10.11
C GLY A 478 -20.60 7.19 9.98
N ASN A 479 -20.53 8.09 10.94
CA ASN A 479 -19.54 9.18 10.94
C ASN A 479 -18.12 8.68 11.24
N ALA A 480 -17.97 7.68 12.09
CA ALA A 480 -16.66 7.07 12.35
C ALA A 480 -16.15 6.30 11.11
N LEU A 481 -17.04 5.56 10.42
CA LEU A 481 -16.71 4.88 9.18
C LEU A 481 -16.39 5.85 8.05
N GLU A 482 -17.05 7.02 7.97
CA GLU A 482 -16.71 8.11 7.05
C GLU A 482 -15.27 8.58 7.26
N HIS A 483 -14.90 8.86 8.51
CA HIS A 483 -13.53 9.26 8.84
C HIS A 483 -12.51 8.14 8.56
N THR A 484 -12.86 6.90 8.91
CA THR A 484 -12.01 5.73 8.62
C THR A 484 -11.77 5.59 7.12
N ALA A 485 -12.79 5.73 6.27
CA ALA A 485 -12.64 5.66 4.82
C ALA A 485 -11.75 6.81 4.28
N TYR A 486 -11.91 8.01 4.80
CA TYR A 486 -11.07 9.16 4.46
C TYR A 486 -9.58 8.90 4.79
N MET A 487 -9.31 8.27 5.95
CA MET A 487 -7.95 7.89 6.36
C MET A 487 -7.35 6.74 5.55
N HIS A 488 -8.15 6.05 4.73
CA HIS A 488 -7.72 5.00 3.82
C HIS A 488 -7.88 5.42 2.34
N ASN A 489 -7.92 6.75 2.07
CA ASN A 489 -8.09 7.26 0.71
C ASN A 489 -7.04 6.67 -0.24
N ASP A 490 -7.45 6.41 -1.49
CA ASP A 490 -6.69 5.71 -2.53
C ASP A 490 -6.10 4.37 -2.04
N GLY A 491 -6.84 3.69 -1.14
CA GLY A 491 -6.31 2.55 -0.42
C GLY A 491 -7.29 1.40 -0.27
N PHE A 492 -6.92 0.51 0.63
CA PHE A 492 -7.66 -0.68 0.99
C PHE A 492 -8.24 -0.54 2.39
N LEU A 493 -9.53 -0.84 2.57
CA LEU A 493 -10.20 -0.83 3.86
C LEU A 493 -10.77 -2.22 4.16
N ALA A 494 -10.39 -2.79 5.30
CA ALA A 494 -10.85 -4.08 5.75
C ALA A 494 -11.82 -3.92 6.93
N LEU A 495 -13.06 -4.42 6.79
CA LEU A 495 -14.15 -4.28 7.76
C LEU A 495 -14.65 -5.65 8.20
N ASP A 496 -14.41 -6.03 9.44
CA ASP A 496 -14.84 -7.31 10.00
C ASP A 496 -16.23 -7.22 10.59
N GLU A 497 -17.00 -8.29 10.46
CA GLU A 497 -18.31 -8.60 11.03
C GLU A 497 -19.38 -7.53 10.79
N ILE A 498 -19.98 -7.55 9.60
CA ILE A 498 -21.04 -6.61 9.21
C ILE A 498 -22.28 -6.70 10.14
N GLY A 499 -22.52 -7.87 10.75
CA GLY A 499 -23.61 -8.09 11.71
C GLY A 499 -23.50 -7.23 12.96
N GLU A 500 -22.32 -6.71 13.30
CA GLU A 500 -22.11 -5.84 14.46
C GLU A 500 -22.38 -4.35 14.20
N VAL A 501 -22.87 -3.96 13.02
CA VAL A 501 -23.18 -2.57 12.71
C VAL A 501 -24.08 -1.94 13.75
N THR A 502 -23.70 -0.75 14.24
CA THR A 502 -24.41 -0.07 15.34
C THR A 502 -25.85 0.29 15.00
N ASN A 503 -26.12 0.66 13.74
CA ASN A 503 -27.47 0.98 13.26
C ASN A 503 -27.75 0.26 11.93
N PRO A 504 -28.36 -0.95 11.98
CA PRO A 504 -28.69 -1.72 10.78
C PRO A 504 -29.58 -0.97 9.77
N LYS A 505 -30.42 -0.05 10.23
CA LYS A 505 -31.30 0.75 9.35
C LYS A 505 -30.51 1.73 8.44
N GLU A 506 -29.32 2.14 8.86
CA GLU A 506 -28.46 3.03 8.07
C GLU A 506 -27.45 2.27 7.21
N LEU A 507 -27.34 0.96 7.37
CA LEU A 507 -26.31 0.15 6.73
C LEU A 507 -26.24 0.35 5.21
N GLY A 508 -27.38 0.35 4.53
CA GLY A 508 -27.45 0.59 3.10
C GLY A 508 -26.95 1.99 2.69
N ASN A 509 -27.15 3.00 3.50
CA ASN A 509 -26.62 4.35 3.26
C ASN A 509 -25.11 4.41 3.54
N ILE A 510 -24.64 3.67 4.54
CA ILE A 510 -23.21 3.56 4.85
C ILE A 510 -22.48 2.88 3.69
N VAL A 511 -22.99 1.78 3.15
CA VAL A 511 -22.43 1.11 1.97
C VAL A 511 -22.37 2.04 0.75
N TYR A 512 -23.45 2.81 0.50
CA TYR A 512 -23.43 3.83 -0.55
C TYR A 512 -22.37 4.89 -0.32
N MET A 513 -22.25 5.38 0.90
CA MET A 513 -21.28 6.40 1.28
C MET A 513 -19.84 5.88 1.05
N LEU A 514 -19.52 4.69 1.56
CA LEU A 514 -18.20 4.08 1.40
C LEU A 514 -17.80 3.92 -0.07
N ALA A 515 -18.68 3.35 -0.90
CA ALA A 515 -18.40 3.08 -2.30
C ALA A 515 -18.41 4.35 -3.18
N ASN A 516 -19.31 5.31 -2.89
CA ASN A 516 -19.37 6.56 -3.67
C ASN A 516 -18.26 7.56 -3.28
N GLY A 517 -17.57 7.33 -2.16
CA GLY A 517 -16.43 8.14 -1.78
C GLY A 517 -16.75 9.57 -1.35
N LYS A 518 -17.98 9.83 -0.89
CA LYS A 518 -18.41 11.18 -0.45
C LYS A 518 -19.06 11.13 0.90
N GLY A 519 -18.55 11.96 1.80
CA GLY A 519 -19.07 12.14 3.15
C GLY A 519 -20.33 12.99 3.19
N LYS A 520 -20.94 13.07 4.38
CA LYS A 520 -22.11 13.90 4.63
C LYS A 520 -21.75 15.39 4.62
N GLY A 521 -22.51 16.22 3.93
CA GLY A 521 -22.40 17.68 4.02
C GLY A 521 -22.67 18.15 5.46
N ARG A 522 -21.81 19.00 5.98
CA ARG A 522 -21.92 19.58 7.33
C ARG A 522 -21.81 21.09 7.24
N MET A 523 -22.45 21.79 8.16
CA MET A 523 -22.30 23.23 8.31
C MET A 523 -21.49 23.56 9.56
N THR A 524 -20.72 24.64 9.48
CA THR A 524 -20.04 25.22 10.65
C THR A 524 -21.05 25.90 11.58
N LYS A 525 -20.63 26.21 12.80
CA LYS A 525 -21.45 27.05 13.72
C LYS A 525 -21.79 28.42 13.14
N GLN A 526 -21.00 28.89 12.16
CA GLN A 526 -21.17 30.18 11.46
C GLN A 526 -22.01 30.05 10.17
N ILE A 527 -22.72 28.93 9.96
CA ILE A 527 -23.59 28.67 8.81
C ILE A 527 -22.83 28.68 7.46
N THR A 528 -21.55 28.36 7.46
CA THR A 528 -20.75 28.11 6.26
C THR A 528 -20.64 26.61 6.01
N ALA A 529 -20.66 26.17 4.74
CA ALA A 529 -20.49 24.75 4.42
C ALA A 529 -19.05 24.32 4.77
N LYS A 530 -18.94 23.24 5.59
CA LYS A 530 -17.65 22.54 5.74
C LYS A 530 -17.36 21.75 4.47
N PRO A 531 -16.12 21.71 3.99
CA PRO A 531 -15.74 20.76 2.96
C PRO A 531 -16.16 19.34 3.34
N SER A 532 -16.83 18.63 2.45
CA SER A 532 -17.15 17.22 2.66
C SER A 532 -15.89 16.41 2.46
N TYR A 533 -15.71 15.37 3.26
CA TYR A 533 -14.66 14.39 3.02
C TYR A 533 -14.90 13.67 1.69
N GLU A 534 -13.86 13.50 0.89
CA GLU A 534 -13.87 12.70 -0.33
C GLU A 534 -12.76 11.67 -0.29
N TRP A 535 -13.06 10.45 -0.72
CA TRP A 535 -12.10 9.35 -0.74
C TRP A 535 -12.39 8.36 -1.89
N LYS A 536 -11.41 7.55 -2.20
CA LYS A 536 -11.52 6.40 -3.11
C LYS A 536 -10.99 5.16 -2.39
N VAL A 537 -11.83 4.15 -2.20
CA VAL A 537 -11.42 2.92 -1.50
C VAL A 537 -11.97 1.68 -2.18
N ILE A 538 -11.17 0.62 -2.15
CA ILE A 538 -11.67 -0.75 -2.28
C ILE A 538 -11.76 -1.31 -0.87
N PHE A 539 -12.90 -1.90 -0.53
CA PHE A 539 -13.05 -2.45 0.81
C PHE A 539 -13.45 -3.92 0.80
N LEU A 540 -12.88 -4.66 1.73
CA LEU A 540 -13.19 -6.05 1.99
C LEU A 540 -14.01 -6.14 3.27
N SER A 541 -15.09 -6.90 3.22
CA SER A 541 -16.01 -7.06 4.33
C SER A 541 -16.26 -8.53 4.62
N THR A 542 -16.58 -8.85 5.87
CA THR A 542 -16.94 -10.21 6.28
C THR A 542 -18.20 -10.20 7.14
N GLY A 543 -18.89 -11.31 7.20
CA GLY A 543 -20.02 -11.51 8.07
C GLY A 543 -20.77 -12.82 7.86
N GLU A 544 -21.71 -13.12 8.72
CA GLU A 544 -22.56 -14.32 8.59
C GLU A 544 -23.76 -14.05 7.68
N LYS A 545 -24.16 -12.78 7.54
CA LYS A 545 -25.35 -12.35 6.79
C LYS A 545 -24.97 -11.36 5.70
N SER A 546 -25.72 -11.37 4.61
CA SER A 546 -25.63 -10.37 3.56
C SER A 546 -26.17 -9.00 4.01
N LEU A 547 -25.81 -7.95 3.27
CA LEU A 547 -26.44 -6.63 3.40
C LEU A 547 -27.95 -6.71 3.37
N LYS A 548 -28.49 -7.50 2.43
CA LYS A 548 -29.93 -7.68 2.23
C LYS A 548 -30.62 -8.29 3.45
N GLU A 549 -30.08 -9.39 3.98
CA GLU A 549 -30.62 -10.07 5.16
C GLU A 549 -30.67 -9.14 6.38
N ILE A 550 -29.59 -8.41 6.67
CA ILE A 550 -29.50 -7.49 7.80
C ILE A 550 -30.52 -6.34 7.67
N MET A 551 -30.64 -5.77 6.46
CA MET A 551 -31.62 -4.70 6.21
C MET A 551 -33.06 -5.19 6.33
N GLN A 552 -33.37 -6.39 5.82
CA GLN A 552 -34.70 -7.01 5.92
C GLN A 552 -35.08 -7.27 7.39
N GLU A 553 -34.17 -7.80 8.19
CA GLU A 553 -34.37 -8.00 9.64
C GLU A 553 -34.64 -6.68 10.37
N SER A 554 -34.07 -5.58 9.90
CA SER A 554 -34.31 -4.24 10.44
C SER A 554 -35.57 -3.56 9.90
N GLY A 555 -36.37 -4.26 9.06
CA GLY A 555 -37.59 -3.76 8.44
C GLY A 555 -37.32 -2.80 7.26
N GLN A 556 -36.12 -2.81 6.69
CA GLN A 556 -35.76 -2.01 5.51
C GLN A 556 -35.68 -2.90 4.26
N LYS A 557 -35.93 -2.30 3.09
CA LYS A 557 -35.68 -2.96 1.80
C LYS A 557 -34.36 -2.47 1.24
N THR A 558 -33.52 -3.40 0.78
CA THR A 558 -32.32 -3.06 0.00
C THR A 558 -32.70 -2.54 -1.38
N LYS A 559 -31.86 -1.68 -1.90
CA LYS A 559 -31.92 -1.25 -3.31
C LYS A 559 -30.82 -1.99 -4.08
N LEU A 560 -31.11 -2.41 -5.28
CA LEU A 560 -30.12 -3.08 -6.15
C LEU A 560 -28.79 -2.31 -6.24
N GLY A 561 -28.86 -0.97 -6.26
CA GLY A 561 -27.68 -0.13 -6.23
C GLY A 561 -26.79 -0.28 -4.97
N GLN A 562 -27.33 -0.77 -3.85
CA GLN A 562 -26.57 -1.07 -2.62
C GLN A 562 -25.87 -2.43 -2.72
N GLU A 563 -26.58 -3.43 -3.25
CA GLU A 563 -26.09 -4.79 -3.40
C GLU A 563 -24.91 -4.88 -4.40
N ILE A 564 -24.93 -4.09 -5.49
CA ILE A 564 -23.80 -4.04 -6.44
C ILE A 564 -22.59 -3.21 -5.98
N ARG A 565 -22.68 -2.54 -4.82
CA ARG A 565 -21.57 -1.78 -4.19
C ARG A 565 -20.91 -2.51 -3.05
N LEU A 566 -21.61 -3.45 -2.46
CA LEU A 566 -21.09 -4.46 -1.56
C LEU A 566 -21.46 -5.82 -2.13
N ILE A 567 -20.53 -6.42 -2.85
CA ILE A 567 -20.73 -7.62 -3.64
C ILE A 567 -20.60 -8.83 -2.72
N ASP A 568 -21.72 -9.53 -2.49
CA ASP A 568 -21.78 -10.70 -1.63
C ASP A 568 -21.19 -11.93 -2.35
N ILE A 569 -20.17 -12.55 -1.76
CA ILE A 569 -19.62 -13.84 -2.16
C ILE A 569 -19.98 -14.86 -1.09
N ASP A 570 -20.92 -15.75 -1.41
CA ASP A 570 -21.40 -16.76 -0.46
C ASP A 570 -20.47 -17.97 -0.41
N ILE A 571 -19.83 -18.19 0.76
CA ILE A 571 -18.96 -19.33 1.00
C ILE A 571 -19.62 -20.43 1.85
N SER A 572 -20.92 -20.32 2.13
CA SER A 572 -21.66 -21.23 3.01
C SER A 572 -21.69 -22.66 2.44
N HIS A 573 -21.82 -22.77 1.12
CA HIS A 573 -21.96 -24.02 0.40
C HIS A 573 -20.62 -24.65 -0.01
N SER A 574 -19.50 -23.94 0.18
CA SER A 574 -18.17 -24.47 -0.11
C SER A 574 -17.76 -25.54 0.91
N GLU A 575 -17.28 -26.69 0.44
CA GLU A 575 -16.84 -27.80 1.28
C GLU A 575 -15.73 -27.38 2.25
N HIS A 576 -14.76 -26.61 1.75
CA HIS A 576 -13.62 -26.13 2.50
C HIS A 576 -13.73 -24.65 2.92
N GLY A 577 -14.94 -24.06 2.87
CA GLY A 577 -15.20 -22.66 3.20
C GLY A 577 -14.52 -21.72 2.21
N LEU A 578 -13.54 -20.94 2.67
CA LEU A 578 -12.82 -19.97 1.85
C LEU A 578 -11.81 -20.63 0.88
N PHE A 579 -11.39 -21.87 1.16
CA PHE A 579 -10.38 -22.58 0.39
C PHE A 579 -11.02 -23.41 -0.73
N ASP A 580 -10.36 -23.47 -1.89
CA ASP A 580 -10.79 -24.31 -3.00
C ASP A 580 -10.38 -25.77 -2.78
N GLN A 581 -9.29 -25.98 -2.03
CA GLN A 581 -8.74 -27.30 -1.70
C GLN A 581 -7.94 -27.27 -0.38
N VAL A 582 -7.52 -28.42 0.07
CA VAL A 582 -6.63 -28.57 1.25
C VAL A 582 -5.26 -29.04 0.74
N ASP A 583 -4.26 -28.13 0.68
CA ASP A 583 -2.98 -28.38 0.00
C ASP A 583 -1.71 -28.03 0.82
N PHE A 584 -1.77 -27.07 1.76
CA PHE A 584 -0.60 -26.66 2.55
C PHE A 584 -0.73 -26.90 4.06
N ALA A 585 -1.81 -27.54 4.51
CA ALA A 585 -1.96 -28.07 5.87
C ALA A 585 -2.97 -29.23 5.87
N GLU A 586 -3.12 -29.91 6.98
CA GLU A 586 -3.92 -31.15 7.09
C GLU A 586 -5.44 -30.97 6.96
N SER A 587 -5.91 -29.72 7.11
CA SER A 587 -7.33 -29.38 7.00
C SER A 587 -7.52 -27.88 6.71
N ALA A 588 -8.67 -27.52 6.15
CA ALA A 588 -9.03 -26.11 5.90
C ALA A 588 -8.96 -25.24 7.18
N ALA A 589 -9.34 -25.79 8.34
CA ALA A 589 -9.21 -25.10 9.62
C ALA A 589 -7.74 -24.86 10.02
N LYS A 590 -6.84 -25.83 9.75
CA LYS A 590 -5.39 -25.65 10.01
C LYS A 590 -4.77 -24.71 8.99
N GLN A 591 -5.15 -24.74 7.71
CA GLN A 591 -4.74 -23.77 6.70
C GLN A 591 -5.12 -22.34 7.13
N SER A 592 -6.35 -22.17 7.59
CA SER A 592 -6.85 -20.86 8.08
C SER A 592 -6.01 -20.33 9.25
N ARG A 593 -5.76 -21.15 10.27
CA ARG A 593 -4.94 -20.76 11.44
C ARG A 593 -3.52 -20.40 11.05
N LEU A 594 -2.91 -21.22 10.17
CA LEU A 594 -1.55 -20.99 9.70
C LEU A 594 -1.42 -19.67 8.92
N LEU A 595 -2.39 -19.35 8.05
CA LEU A 595 -2.40 -18.08 7.32
C LEU A 595 -2.61 -16.88 8.25
N VAL A 596 -3.48 -16.99 9.25
CA VAL A 596 -3.69 -15.93 10.26
C VAL A 596 -2.40 -15.68 11.05
N GLU A 597 -1.70 -16.74 11.47
CA GLU A 597 -0.43 -16.63 12.17
C GLU A 597 0.63 -15.98 11.28
N ARG A 598 0.84 -16.50 10.08
CA ARG A 598 1.82 -16.01 9.10
C ARG A 598 1.54 -14.55 8.71
N SER A 599 0.28 -14.18 8.53
CA SER A 599 -0.11 -12.78 8.20
C SER A 599 0.20 -11.81 9.34
N ASN A 600 0.18 -12.25 10.61
CA ASN A 600 0.59 -11.40 11.73
C ASN A 600 2.12 -11.32 11.92
N GLN A 601 2.87 -12.18 11.26
CA GLN A 601 4.34 -12.21 11.30
C GLN A 601 4.95 -11.57 10.05
N SER A 602 4.28 -11.69 8.89
CA SER A 602 4.77 -11.23 7.59
C SER A 602 3.76 -10.24 7.00
N TYR A 603 4.07 -8.95 7.03
CA TYR A 603 3.14 -7.91 6.60
C TYR A 603 3.81 -6.62 6.13
N GLY A 604 3.10 -5.85 5.32
CA GLY A 604 3.37 -4.46 4.93
C GLY A 604 4.39 -4.27 3.81
N VAL A 605 5.27 -5.23 3.59
CA VAL A 605 6.34 -5.12 2.58
C VAL A 605 5.78 -5.11 1.15
N ALA A 606 4.79 -5.94 0.86
CA ALA A 606 4.19 -6.01 -0.47
C ALA A 606 3.51 -4.69 -0.88
N GLY A 607 2.83 -4.03 0.05
CA GLY A 607 2.23 -2.72 -0.19
C GLY A 607 3.28 -1.63 -0.45
N MET A 608 4.42 -1.69 0.25
CA MET A 608 5.52 -0.76 0.01
C MET A 608 6.14 -0.96 -1.37
N GLU A 609 6.43 -2.19 -1.77
CA GLU A 609 6.94 -2.50 -3.12
C GLU A 609 5.92 -2.14 -4.20
N TRP A 610 4.63 -2.35 -3.94
CA TRP A 610 3.56 -1.91 -4.83
C TRP A 610 3.56 -0.40 -5.07
N LEU A 611 3.66 0.40 -4.01
CA LEU A 611 3.73 1.85 -4.13
C LEU A 611 5.02 2.30 -4.84
N LYS A 612 6.15 1.69 -4.56
CA LYS A 612 7.40 1.97 -5.29
C LYS A 612 7.24 1.69 -6.78
N TYR A 613 6.66 0.54 -7.13
CA TYR A 613 6.41 0.19 -8.53
C TYR A 613 5.49 1.20 -9.22
N LEU A 614 4.38 1.58 -8.59
CA LEU A 614 3.43 2.53 -9.16
C LEU A 614 4.01 3.93 -9.32
N THR A 615 4.84 4.37 -8.38
CA THR A 615 5.44 5.72 -8.38
C THR A 615 6.71 5.82 -9.20
N SER A 616 7.36 4.69 -9.53
CA SER A 616 8.59 4.70 -10.36
C SER A 616 8.36 5.30 -11.75
N ASP A 617 7.20 5.04 -12.33
CA ASP A 617 6.71 5.62 -13.59
C ASP A 617 5.18 5.53 -13.59
N LYS A 618 4.54 6.55 -13.02
CA LYS A 618 3.09 6.58 -12.85
C LYS A 618 2.33 6.51 -14.17
N GLU A 619 2.83 7.18 -15.21
CA GLU A 619 2.16 7.18 -16.51
C GLU A 619 2.20 5.79 -17.14
N ARG A 620 3.35 5.14 -17.18
CA ARG A 620 3.53 3.78 -17.71
C ARG A 620 2.66 2.78 -16.95
N THR A 621 2.72 2.79 -15.62
CA THR A 621 1.98 1.84 -14.78
C THR A 621 0.47 2.07 -14.87
N THR A 622 0.02 3.32 -15.00
CA THR A 622 -1.39 3.65 -15.24
C THR A 622 -1.86 3.13 -16.60
N ASN A 623 -1.05 3.30 -17.66
CA ASN A 623 -1.39 2.80 -18.99
C ASN A 623 -1.45 1.27 -19.03
N GLN A 624 -0.53 0.57 -18.36
CA GLN A 624 -0.57 -0.88 -18.20
C GLN A 624 -1.83 -1.34 -17.44
N ALA A 625 -2.13 -0.69 -16.31
CA ALA A 625 -3.34 -0.99 -15.53
C ALA A 625 -4.62 -0.77 -16.34
N LYS A 626 -4.66 0.30 -17.16
CA LYS A 626 -5.81 0.59 -18.04
C LYS A 626 -6.01 -0.48 -19.09
N GLN A 627 -4.95 -0.92 -19.76
CA GLN A 627 -5.02 -2.00 -20.75
C GLN A 627 -5.54 -3.30 -20.13
N LEU A 628 -5.01 -3.69 -18.96
CA LEU A 628 -5.50 -4.88 -18.25
C LEU A 628 -6.97 -4.74 -17.83
N LEU A 629 -7.36 -3.58 -17.32
CA LEU A 629 -8.74 -3.31 -16.92
C LEU A 629 -9.70 -3.43 -18.12
N GLU A 630 -9.36 -2.83 -19.26
CA GLU A 630 -10.18 -2.89 -20.48
C GLU A 630 -10.28 -4.32 -21.00
N GLN A 631 -9.15 -5.04 -21.09
CA GLN A 631 -9.13 -6.44 -21.52
C GLN A 631 -10.01 -7.32 -20.63
N TYR A 632 -9.81 -7.27 -19.31
CA TYR A 632 -10.51 -8.14 -18.38
C TYR A 632 -11.99 -7.77 -18.26
N ASN A 633 -12.34 -6.50 -18.38
CA ASN A 633 -13.72 -6.07 -18.40
C ASN A 633 -14.45 -6.63 -19.63
N LEU A 634 -13.82 -6.58 -20.81
CA LEU A 634 -14.38 -7.19 -22.03
C LEU A 634 -14.59 -8.71 -21.86
N GLU A 635 -13.64 -9.42 -21.26
CA GLU A 635 -13.75 -10.87 -21.05
C GLU A 635 -14.85 -11.24 -20.03
N LEU A 636 -15.01 -10.45 -18.96
CA LEU A 636 -16.03 -10.70 -17.95
C LEU A 636 -17.45 -10.33 -18.44
N VAL A 637 -17.57 -9.28 -19.25
CA VAL A 637 -18.87 -8.76 -19.74
C VAL A 637 -19.36 -9.49 -20.97
N ALA A 638 -18.52 -10.20 -21.73
CA ALA A 638 -18.83 -10.76 -23.07
C ALA A 638 -20.13 -11.55 -23.17
N SER A 639 -20.63 -12.13 -22.08
CA SER A 639 -21.87 -12.91 -22.01
C SER A 639 -23.06 -12.14 -21.39
N HIS A 640 -22.86 -10.89 -20.91
CA HIS A 640 -23.83 -10.20 -20.06
C HIS A 640 -24.15 -8.80 -20.55
N SER A 641 -25.44 -8.49 -20.72
CA SER A 641 -25.93 -7.18 -21.17
C SER A 641 -26.58 -6.33 -20.07
N GLN A 642 -26.77 -6.87 -18.87
CA GLN A 642 -27.47 -6.14 -17.80
C GLN A 642 -26.53 -5.12 -17.12
N GLY A 643 -26.93 -3.85 -17.04
CA GLY A 643 -26.08 -2.75 -16.59
C GLY A 643 -25.54 -2.85 -15.16
N HIS A 644 -26.17 -3.65 -14.29
CA HIS A 644 -25.67 -3.91 -12.94
C HIS A 644 -24.58 -4.98 -12.92
N ILE A 645 -24.68 -6.02 -13.76
CA ILE A 645 -23.62 -7.02 -13.93
C ILE A 645 -22.37 -6.36 -14.50
N VAL A 646 -22.53 -5.47 -15.49
CA VAL A 646 -21.43 -4.70 -16.09
C VAL A 646 -20.68 -3.86 -15.04
N ARG A 647 -21.39 -3.27 -14.07
CA ARG A 647 -20.74 -2.51 -12.98
C ARG A 647 -19.93 -3.40 -12.04
N VAL A 648 -20.46 -4.56 -11.69
CA VAL A 648 -19.74 -5.53 -10.85
C VAL A 648 -18.56 -6.11 -11.62
N ALA A 649 -18.72 -6.43 -12.92
CA ALA A 649 -17.65 -6.86 -13.79
C ALA A 649 -16.48 -5.85 -13.81
N ASN A 650 -16.79 -4.54 -13.89
CA ASN A 650 -15.75 -3.51 -13.84
C ASN A 650 -14.98 -3.49 -12.51
N ALA A 651 -15.66 -3.72 -11.38
CA ALA A 651 -14.99 -3.82 -10.08
C ALA A 651 -14.09 -5.07 -10.01
N PHE A 652 -14.57 -6.21 -10.49
CA PHE A 652 -13.76 -7.44 -10.55
C PHE A 652 -12.60 -7.32 -11.54
N ALA A 653 -12.81 -6.68 -12.69
CA ALA A 653 -11.75 -6.41 -13.67
C ALA A 653 -10.64 -5.53 -13.08
N LEU A 654 -11.00 -4.51 -12.28
CA LEU A 654 -10.03 -3.67 -11.56
C LEU A 654 -9.23 -4.49 -10.54
N ILE A 655 -9.88 -5.37 -9.77
CA ILE A 655 -9.22 -6.25 -8.80
C ILE A 655 -8.27 -7.22 -9.52
N ALA A 656 -8.70 -7.79 -10.65
CA ALA A 656 -7.86 -8.66 -11.47
C ALA A 656 -6.64 -7.91 -12.04
N ALA A 657 -6.87 -6.72 -12.59
CA ALA A 657 -5.80 -5.89 -13.16
C ALA A 657 -4.76 -5.52 -12.10
N ALA A 658 -5.20 -5.18 -10.89
CA ALA A 658 -4.28 -4.88 -9.78
C ALA A 658 -3.46 -6.10 -9.36
N GLY A 659 -4.07 -7.28 -9.22
CA GLY A 659 -3.37 -8.53 -8.89
C GLY A 659 -2.39 -8.96 -9.98
N GLU A 660 -2.76 -8.84 -11.26
CA GLU A 660 -1.88 -9.17 -12.39
C GLU A 660 -0.73 -8.17 -12.53
N LEU A 661 -0.98 -6.89 -12.35
CA LEU A 661 0.06 -5.88 -12.40
C LEU A 661 1.06 -6.05 -11.24
N ALA A 662 0.58 -6.39 -10.04
CA ALA A 662 1.44 -6.74 -8.90
C ALA A 662 2.24 -8.04 -9.16
N THR A 663 1.66 -8.98 -9.94
CA THR A 663 2.35 -10.21 -10.37
C THR A 663 3.43 -9.89 -11.39
N GLN A 664 3.16 -9.05 -12.38
CA GLN A 664 4.14 -8.60 -13.38
C GLN A 664 5.29 -7.82 -12.72
N ALA A 665 5.01 -7.07 -11.66
CA ALA A 665 6.02 -6.38 -10.85
C ALA A 665 6.82 -7.32 -9.94
N GLY A 666 6.59 -8.64 -9.95
CA GLY A 666 7.27 -9.61 -9.11
C GLY A 666 6.86 -9.59 -7.63
N ILE A 667 5.81 -8.84 -7.27
CA ILE A 667 5.41 -8.63 -5.87
C ILE A 667 4.69 -9.86 -5.31
N THR A 668 3.79 -10.48 -6.06
CA THR A 668 2.99 -11.62 -5.58
C THR A 668 3.75 -12.95 -5.63
N GLY A 669 4.74 -13.09 -6.51
CA GLY A 669 5.39 -14.37 -6.81
C GLY A 669 4.49 -15.36 -7.56
N TRP A 670 3.32 -14.92 -8.04
CA TRP A 670 2.40 -15.73 -8.82
C TRP A 670 2.83 -15.88 -10.28
N LYS A 671 2.25 -16.87 -10.94
CA LYS A 671 2.33 -16.96 -12.41
C LYS A 671 1.34 -15.99 -13.04
N SER A 672 1.70 -15.44 -14.22
CA SER A 672 0.77 -14.62 -15.00
C SER A 672 -0.54 -15.35 -15.26
N GLY A 673 -1.65 -14.64 -15.13
CA GLY A 673 -3.01 -15.17 -15.25
C GLY A 673 -3.61 -15.69 -13.94
N THR A 674 -2.84 -15.83 -12.86
CA THR A 674 -3.34 -16.35 -11.57
C THR A 674 -4.45 -15.44 -11.01
N ALA A 675 -4.23 -14.15 -10.94
CA ALA A 675 -5.21 -13.20 -10.40
C ALA A 675 -6.46 -13.14 -11.28
N PHE A 676 -6.30 -13.03 -12.60
CA PHE A 676 -7.42 -12.97 -13.51
C PHE A 676 -8.29 -14.23 -13.48
N ASN A 677 -7.66 -15.42 -13.52
CA ASN A 677 -8.42 -16.69 -13.50
C ASN A 677 -9.19 -16.86 -12.19
N ALA A 678 -8.59 -16.51 -11.06
CA ALA A 678 -9.25 -16.56 -9.75
C ALA A 678 -10.44 -15.57 -9.68
N VAL A 679 -10.22 -14.35 -10.12
CA VAL A 679 -11.27 -13.31 -10.16
C VAL A 679 -12.41 -13.74 -11.09
N LYS A 680 -12.10 -14.28 -12.28
CA LYS A 680 -13.09 -14.78 -13.25
C LYS A 680 -13.92 -15.93 -12.68
N ALA A 681 -13.29 -16.85 -11.95
CA ALA A 681 -13.99 -17.95 -11.27
C ALA A 681 -14.99 -17.42 -10.24
N VAL A 682 -14.55 -16.51 -9.35
CA VAL A 682 -15.40 -15.91 -8.32
C VAL A 682 -16.49 -15.02 -8.92
N PHE A 683 -16.21 -14.27 -9.99
CA PHE A 683 -17.21 -13.49 -10.71
C PHE A 683 -18.28 -14.37 -11.32
N ASN A 684 -17.90 -15.49 -11.97
CA ASN A 684 -18.87 -16.44 -12.54
C ASN A 684 -19.73 -17.09 -11.46
N GLU A 685 -19.16 -17.46 -10.33
CA GLU A 685 -19.90 -17.96 -9.16
C GLU A 685 -20.92 -16.89 -8.72
N TRP A 686 -20.50 -15.65 -8.54
CA TRP A 686 -21.39 -14.55 -8.18
C TRP A 686 -22.49 -14.30 -9.23
N VAL A 687 -22.18 -14.34 -10.53
CA VAL A 687 -23.18 -14.16 -11.62
C VAL A 687 -24.21 -15.27 -11.57
N ASN A 688 -23.79 -16.54 -11.42
CA ASN A 688 -24.70 -17.65 -11.34
C ASN A 688 -25.66 -17.49 -10.14
N ASP A 689 -25.14 -17.13 -8.96
CA ASP A 689 -25.96 -16.84 -7.79
C ASP A 689 -26.86 -15.63 -8.01
N PHE A 690 -26.39 -14.62 -8.71
CA PHE A 690 -27.11 -13.39 -8.98
C PHE A 690 -28.14 -13.57 -10.09
N GLU A 691 -27.87 -14.34 -11.15
CA GLU A 691 -28.83 -14.66 -12.22
C GLU A 691 -29.92 -15.63 -11.73
N TYR A 692 -29.53 -16.56 -10.89
CA TYR A 692 -30.53 -17.36 -10.13
C TYR A 692 -31.39 -16.45 -9.24
N VAL A 693 -30.85 -15.34 -8.79
CA VAL A 693 -31.48 -14.22 -8.06
C VAL A 693 -31.88 -13.04 -8.98
N GLY A 694 -31.43 -12.95 -10.22
CA GLY A 694 -31.61 -11.81 -11.15
C GLY A 694 -32.97 -11.76 -11.83
N ASP A 695 -33.67 -12.87 -11.81
CA ASP A 695 -35.11 -12.89 -11.80
C ASP A 695 -35.71 -12.43 -10.46
N TYR A 696 -34.89 -12.09 -9.49
CA TYR A 696 -35.29 -11.89 -8.09
C TYR A 696 -36.15 -10.61 -7.93
N GLU A 697 -35.80 -9.51 -8.57
CA GLU A 697 -36.68 -8.33 -8.56
C GLU A 697 -37.99 -8.67 -9.27
N ASN A 698 -37.90 -9.38 -10.36
CA ASN A 698 -39.07 -9.89 -11.08
C ASN A 698 -39.77 -10.95 -10.26
N ARG A 699 -39.05 -11.87 -9.64
CA ARG A 699 -39.59 -12.90 -8.74
C ARG A 699 -40.29 -12.31 -7.52
N GLU A 700 -39.70 -11.33 -6.84
CA GLU A 700 -40.34 -10.61 -5.73
C GLU A 700 -41.64 -9.90 -6.20
N TYR A 701 -41.61 -9.29 -7.39
CA TYR A 701 -42.79 -8.66 -7.93
C TYR A 701 -43.90 -9.69 -8.14
N ILE A 702 -43.56 -10.83 -8.69
CA ILE A 702 -44.54 -11.90 -8.97
C ILE A 702 -45.02 -12.55 -7.67
N LEU A 703 -44.16 -12.83 -6.73
CA LEU A 703 -44.51 -13.35 -5.40
C LEU A 703 -45.43 -12.40 -4.63
N GLN A 704 -45.20 -11.08 -4.71
CA GLN A 704 -46.09 -10.08 -4.10
C GLN A 704 -47.47 -10.14 -4.73
N VAL A 705 -47.56 -10.27 -6.06
CA VAL A 705 -48.80 -10.40 -6.78
C VAL A 705 -49.50 -11.72 -6.43
N LYS A 706 -48.77 -12.85 -6.45
CA LYS A 706 -49.26 -14.18 -6.06
C LYS A 706 -49.85 -14.16 -4.65
N ALA A 707 -49.11 -13.66 -3.68
CA ALA A 707 -49.58 -13.55 -2.27
C ALA A 707 -50.85 -12.69 -2.14
N PHE A 708 -50.95 -11.61 -2.92
CA PHE A 708 -52.17 -10.83 -2.96
C PHE A 708 -53.37 -11.62 -3.47
N PHE A 709 -53.18 -12.37 -4.55
CA PHE A 709 -54.25 -13.18 -5.14
C PHE A 709 -54.61 -14.33 -4.23
N GLU A 710 -53.70 -15.05 -3.63
CA GLU A 710 -53.95 -16.10 -2.64
C GLU A 710 -54.83 -15.62 -1.48
N ALA A 711 -54.58 -14.40 -1.01
CA ALA A 711 -55.34 -13.80 0.11
C ALA A 711 -56.69 -13.23 -0.27
N ASN A 712 -56.96 -12.90 -1.54
CA ASN A 712 -58.11 -12.08 -1.93
C ASN A 712 -58.95 -12.67 -3.09
N GLU A 713 -58.56 -13.78 -3.71
CA GLU A 713 -59.18 -14.37 -4.90
C GLU A 713 -60.68 -14.57 -4.72
N SER A 714 -61.06 -15.24 -3.62
CA SER A 714 -62.47 -15.66 -3.38
C SER A 714 -63.35 -14.55 -2.85
N SER A 715 -62.78 -13.49 -2.25
CA SER A 715 -63.54 -12.49 -1.52
C SER A 715 -63.66 -11.12 -2.17
N ARG A 716 -62.80 -10.81 -3.17
CA ARG A 716 -62.67 -9.43 -3.69
C ARG A 716 -62.77 -9.33 -5.24
N PHE A 717 -63.02 -10.45 -5.93
CA PHE A 717 -63.23 -10.49 -7.35
C PHE A 717 -64.65 -10.97 -7.68
N GLU A 718 -65.37 -10.19 -8.50
CA GLU A 718 -66.71 -10.48 -8.94
C GLU A 718 -66.70 -11.12 -10.35
N SER A 719 -67.61 -12.09 -10.59
CA SER A 719 -67.78 -12.66 -11.93
C SER A 719 -68.27 -11.59 -12.91
N ILE A 720 -67.70 -11.56 -14.14
CA ILE A 720 -68.18 -10.71 -15.22
C ILE A 720 -69.55 -11.12 -15.72
N THR A 721 -69.92 -12.41 -15.56
CA THR A 721 -71.23 -12.99 -15.86
C THR A 721 -71.81 -13.54 -14.57
N PRO A 722 -72.44 -12.65 -13.74
CA PRO A 722 -73.04 -13.10 -12.45
C PRO A 722 -74.21 -14.03 -12.72
N ASP A 723 -74.35 -15.06 -11.90
CA ASP A 723 -75.53 -15.91 -11.88
C ASP A 723 -76.69 -15.07 -11.34
N PRO A 724 -77.80 -14.96 -12.03
CA PRO A 724 -78.96 -14.18 -11.60
C PRO A 724 -79.52 -14.64 -10.27
N GLU A 725 -79.32 -15.92 -9.91
CA GLU A 725 -79.84 -16.51 -8.66
C GLU A 725 -78.91 -16.37 -7.45
N HIS A 726 -77.61 -15.99 -7.70
CA HIS A 726 -76.60 -15.82 -6.65
C HIS A 726 -75.80 -14.56 -6.84
N ILE A 727 -76.32 -13.41 -6.38
CA ILE A 727 -75.58 -12.14 -6.37
C ILE A 727 -74.84 -11.98 -5.04
N GLU A 728 -73.58 -12.36 -4.94
CA GLU A 728 -72.76 -12.06 -3.79
C GLU A 728 -72.34 -10.59 -3.81
N LYS A 729 -72.68 -9.88 -2.71
CA LYS A 729 -72.30 -8.46 -2.55
C LYS A 729 -70.83 -8.39 -2.10
N ILE A 730 -69.90 -8.17 -3.05
CA ILE A 730 -68.46 -8.01 -2.76
C ILE A 730 -68.20 -6.64 -2.19
N ILE A 731 -67.68 -6.59 -0.97
CA ILE A 731 -67.22 -5.39 -0.30
C ILE A 731 -65.74 -5.16 -0.64
N ASN A 732 -65.34 -3.93 -0.96
CA ASN A 732 -63.98 -3.57 -1.39
C ASN A 732 -63.48 -4.34 -2.62
N ARG A 733 -64.26 -4.30 -3.70
CA ARG A 733 -63.94 -4.96 -4.97
C ARG A 733 -62.59 -4.49 -5.54
N VAL A 734 -61.68 -5.41 -5.84
CA VAL A 734 -60.39 -5.16 -6.51
C VAL A 734 -60.53 -5.29 -8.01
N GLY A 735 -61.44 -6.16 -8.47
CA GLY A 735 -61.61 -6.41 -9.88
C GLY A 735 -62.71 -7.41 -10.19
N TYR A 736 -62.66 -7.94 -11.36
CA TYR A 736 -63.55 -8.97 -11.85
C TYR A 736 -62.78 -10.20 -12.31
N TRP A 737 -63.42 -11.33 -12.50
CA TRP A 737 -62.84 -12.48 -13.13
C TRP A 737 -63.76 -12.99 -14.25
N LYS A 738 -63.18 -13.63 -15.28
CA LYS A 738 -63.88 -14.35 -16.33
C LYS A 738 -63.15 -15.64 -16.66
N ILE A 739 -63.85 -16.55 -17.35
CA ILE A 739 -63.20 -17.70 -17.96
C ILE A 739 -62.99 -17.37 -19.43
N GLU A 740 -61.76 -17.47 -19.91
CA GLU A 740 -61.37 -17.30 -21.29
C GLU A 740 -60.48 -18.49 -21.70
N ASN A 741 -60.86 -19.20 -22.74
CA ASN A 741 -60.18 -20.42 -23.25
C ASN A 741 -60.01 -21.53 -22.19
N GLY A 742 -60.91 -21.62 -21.20
CA GLY A 742 -60.89 -22.64 -20.13
C GLY A 742 -60.10 -22.24 -18.89
N GLU A 743 -59.38 -21.11 -18.89
CA GLU A 743 -58.61 -20.59 -17.77
C GLU A 743 -59.29 -19.37 -17.16
N LYS A 744 -59.09 -19.19 -15.84
CA LYS A 744 -59.59 -18.05 -15.11
C LYS A 744 -58.67 -16.83 -15.30
N LEU A 745 -59.24 -15.72 -15.76
CA LEU A 745 -58.57 -14.47 -15.97
C LEU A 745 -59.06 -13.41 -15.01
N PHE A 746 -58.18 -12.85 -14.20
CA PHE A 746 -58.48 -11.82 -13.21
C PHE A 746 -58.27 -10.43 -13.78
N LEU A 747 -59.31 -9.62 -13.81
CA LEU A 747 -59.37 -8.27 -14.39
C LEU A 747 -59.25 -7.23 -13.29
N VAL A 748 -58.03 -6.88 -12.93
CA VAL A 748 -57.76 -5.94 -11.82
C VAL A 748 -57.93 -4.50 -12.27
N LEU A 749 -58.68 -3.71 -11.51
CA LEU A 749 -58.84 -2.27 -11.76
C LEU A 749 -57.50 -1.51 -11.56
N PRO A 750 -57.24 -0.47 -12.38
CA PRO A 750 -55.91 0.17 -12.37
C PRO A 750 -55.43 0.75 -11.00
N GLU A 751 -56.34 1.39 -10.32
CA GLU A 751 -56.04 1.97 -9.01
C GLU A 751 -55.77 0.87 -7.94
N GLN A 752 -56.54 -0.19 -7.94
CA GLN A 752 -56.36 -1.33 -7.05
C GLN A 752 -55.09 -2.08 -7.36
N PHE A 753 -54.78 -2.23 -8.66
CA PHE A 753 -53.47 -2.82 -9.04
C PHE A 753 -52.31 -2.00 -8.49
N LYS A 754 -52.33 -0.66 -8.69
CA LYS A 754 -51.30 0.24 -8.20
C LYS A 754 -51.21 0.28 -6.68
N ASN A 755 -52.32 0.45 -5.98
CA ASN A 755 -52.33 0.78 -4.56
C ASN A 755 -52.39 -0.44 -3.65
N GLU A 756 -52.97 -1.55 -4.10
CA GLU A 756 -53.16 -2.74 -3.30
C GLU A 756 -52.34 -3.95 -3.80
N VAL A 757 -52.46 -4.34 -5.07
CA VAL A 757 -51.71 -5.50 -5.59
C VAL A 757 -50.20 -5.22 -5.59
N CYS A 758 -49.79 -4.08 -6.13
CA CYS A 758 -48.37 -3.70 -6.15
C CYS A 758 -47.87 -3.18 -4.78
N LYS A 759 -48.80 -2.68 -3.93
CA LYS A 759 -48.47 -2.13 -2.59
C LYS A 759 -47.23 -1.24 -2.64
N SER A 760 -46.48 -0.79 -2.20
CA SER A 760 -45.33 0.10 -2.34
C SER A 760 -44.38 -0.15 -3.56
N LEU A 761 -44.68 -1.07 -4.47
CA LEU A 761 -43.88 -1.37 -5.66
C LEU A 761 -44.29 -0.51 -6.85
N ASP A 762 -43.38 -0.31 -7.82
CA ASP A 762 -43.71 0.36 -9.09
C ASP A 762 -44.60 -0.54 -9.98
N SER A 763 -45.85 -0.15 -10.14
CA SER A 763 -46.83 -0.92 -10.89
C SER A 763 -46.46 -1.17 -12.36
N ARG A 764 -45.61 -0.31 -12.98
CA ARG A 764 -45.14 -0.53 -14.37
C ARG A 764 -44.08 -1.63 -14.38
N LYS A 765 -43.21 -1.68 -13.40
CA LYS A 765 -42.20 -2.74 -13.27
C LYS A 765 -42.85 -4.08 -12.95
N VAL A 766 -43.80 -4.09 -12.02
CA VAL A 766 -44.59 -5.29 -11.68
C VAL A 766 -45.33 -5.83 -12.91
N ALA A 767 -46.02 -4.98 -13.67
CA ALA A 767 -46.72 -5.39 -14.88
C ALA A 767 -45.77 -5.92 -15.96
N LYS A 768 -44.55 -5.33 -16.10
CA LYS A 768 -43.54 -5.82 -17.02
C LYS A 768 -42.98 -7.19 -16.59
N ALA A 769 -42.77 -7.42 -15.30
CA ALA A 769 -42.36 -8.71 -14.79
C ALA A 769 -43.38 -9.82 -15.06
N LEU A 770 -44.67 -9.53 -14.83
CA LEU A 770 -45.75 -10.45 -15.13
C LEU A 770 -45.86 -10.75 -16.66
N LEU A 771 -45.59 -9.75 -17.51
CA LEU A 771 -45.57 -9.94 -18.98
C LEU A 771 -44.42 -10.83 -19.45
N ILE A 772 -43.22 -10.65 -18.90
CA ILE A 772 -42.04 -11.47 -19.20
C ILE A 772 -42.29 -12.94 -18.92
N GLN A 773 -43.03 -13.22 -17.83
CA GLN A 773 -43.39 -14.58 -17.42
C GLN A 773 -44.78 -15.04 -18.00
N GLU A 774 -45.31 -14.31 -18.98
CA GLU A 774 -46.57 -14.63 -19.62
C GLU A 774 -47.78 -14.75 -18.68
N LEU A 775 -47.70 -14.17 -17.47
CA LEU A 775 -48.72 -14.16 -16.44
C LEU A 775 -49.77 -13.04 -16.61
N LEU A 776 -49.58 -12.13 -17.54
CA LEU A 776 -50.44 -10.98 -17.80
C LEU A 776 -50.86 -10.95 -19.27
N GLU A 777 -52.17 -10.86 -19.53
CA GLU A 777 -52.70 -10.60 -20.86
C GLU A 777 -52.80 -9.11 -21.16
N HIS A 778 -52.45 -8.72 -22.37
CA HIS A 778 -52.37 -7.32 -22.74
C HIS A 778 -52.79 -7.04 -24.20
N ASP A 779 -53.16 -5.79 -24.49
CA ASP A 779 -53.34 -5.31 -25.85
C ASP A 779 -51.96 -4.99 -26.46
N THR A 780 -51.83 -5.09 -27.78
CA THR A 780 -50.55 -4.82 -28.50
C THR A 780 -49.96 -3.47 -28.09
N GLY A 781 -48.70 -3.49 -27.60
CA GLY A 781 -47.95 -2.30 -27.18
C GLY A 781 -48.37 -1.70 -25.83
N LYS A 782 -49.12 -2.42 -24.99
CA LYS A 782 -49.60 -1.96 -23.68
C LYS A 782 -49.40 -3.05 -22.60
N ASN A 783 -49.39 -2.66 -21.34
CA ASN A 783 -49.35 -3.59 -20.18
C ASN A 783 -50.76 -3.86 -19.64
N THR A 784 -51.82 -3.52 -20.37
CA THR A 784 -53.20 -3.61 -19.92
C THR A 784 -54.05 -4.15 -21.05
N LYS A 785 -55.14 -4.81 -20.72
CA LYS A 785 -56.17 -5.30 -21.66
C LYS A 785 -57.41 -4.39 -21.57
N THR A 786 -58.04 -4.07 -22.71
CA THR A 786 -59.23 -3.26 -22.74
C THR A 786 -60.49 -4.17 -22.68
N VAL A 787 -61.28 -4.01 -21.64
CA VAL A 787 -62.44 -4.88 -21.36
C VAL A 787 -63.68 -4.06 -21.04
N ARG A 788 -64.85 -4.54 -21.49
CA ARG A 788 -66.16 -3.99 -21.10
C ARG A 788 -66.65 -4.68 -19.82
N LEU A 789 -66.79 -3.90 -18.75
CA LEU A 789 -67.23 -4.43 -17.45
C LEU A 789 -68.75 -4.24 -17.23
N PRO A 790 -69.44 -5.13 -16.55
CA PRO A 790 -70.92 -5.08 -16.35
C PRO A 790 -71.43 -3.77 -15.76
N SER A 791 -70.65 -3.14 -14.88
CA SER A 791 -71.01 -1.90 -14.19
C SER A 791 -70.63 -0.62 -14.94
N ARG A 792 -70.15 -0.69 -16.20
CA ARG A 792 -69.66 0.47 -16.93
C ARG A 792 -70.16 0.48 -18.39
N SER A 793 -70.60 1.66 -18.85
CA SER A 793 -71.08 1.84 -20.23
C SER A 793 -69.96 1.85 -21.26
N LYS A 794 -68.73 2.23 -20.87
CA LYS A 794 -67.54 2.27 -21.72
C LYS A 794 -66.53 1.20 -21.33
N ALA A 795 -65.85 0.63 -22.32
CA ALA A 795 -64.71 -0.25 -22.07
C ALA A 795 -63.60 0.49 -21.29
N ILE A 796 -62.98 -0.17 -20.33
CA ILE A 796 -61.88 0.36 -19.55
C ILE A 796 -60.63 -0.53 -19.65
N ARG A 797 -59.48 0.02 -19.34
CA ARG A 797 -58.22 -0.72 -19.26
C ARG A 797 -58.13 -1.38 -17.91
N VAL A 798 -57.71 -2.64 -17.88
CA VAL A 798 -57.48 -3.42 -16.62
C VAL A 798 -56.20 -4.20 -16.78
N TYR A 799 -55.61 -4.60 -15.66
CA TYR A 799 -54.53 -5.57 -15.64
C TYR A 799 -55.15 -6.98 -15.62
N ALA A 800 -54.94 -7.75 -16.64
CA ALA A 800 -55.55 -9.07 -16.82
C ALA A 800 -54.56 -10.16 -16.44
N VAL A 801 -54.58 -10.56 -15.13
CA VAL A 801 -53.67 -11.55 -14.57
C VAL A 801 -54.27 -12.96 -14.79
N LYS A 802 -53.43 -13.90 -15.28
CA LYS A 802 -53.78 -15.27 -15.54
C LYS A 802 -53.80 -16.11 -14.24
N GLU A 803 -54.63 -17.15 -14.24
CA GLU A 803 -54.68 -18.15 -13.16
C GLU A 803 -53.34 -18.87 -12.91
N ALA A 804 -52.50 -18.99 -13.92
CA ALA A 804 -51.15 -19.51 -13.83
C ALA A 804 -50.27 -18.84 -12.77
N ILE A 805 -50.65 -17.64 -12.22
CA ILE A 805 -50.00 -16.99 -11.11
C ILE A 805 -49.93 -17.87 -9.88
N PHE A 806 -50.93 -18.73 -9.63
CA PHE A 806 -50.97 -19.59 -8.46
C PHE A 806 -49.97 -20.77 -8.53
N SER A 807 -49.74 -21.26 -9.75
CA SER A 807 -48.79 -22.37 -10.00
C SER A 807 -47.39 -21.91 -10.36
N TRP A 808 -47.15 -20.60 -10.43
CA TRP A 808 -45.83 -20.06 -10.74
C TRP A 808 -44.89 -20.26 -9.55
N GLU A 809 -43.65 -20.83 -9.79
CA GLU A 809 -42.61 -21.15 -8.79
C GLU A 809 -41.45 -20.16 -8.77
#